data_90f431954f5b86b78be978146a9c5e6a
#
_entry.id   90f431954f5b86b78be978146a9c5e6a
#
_cell.length_a   1.000
_cell.length_b   1.000
_cell.length_c   1.000
_cell.angle_alpha   90.00
_cell.angle_beta   90.00
_cell.angle_gamma   90.00
#
_symmetry.space_group_name_H-M   'P 1'
#
loop_
_entity.id
_entity.type
_entity.pdbx_description
1 polymer ?
#
loop_
_entity_poly.entity_id
_entity_poly.type
_entity_poly.pdbx_seq_one_letter_code
_entity_poly.pdbx_strand_id
1 'polypeptide(L)'
;MTKPSQSRRHFIQGAVGATAAGTVGVVRAAGPSLPVMAPAALPPDIAWNKAPCRFCGTGCHVEVGVADGGVVAIRGDAKADVNKGLLCVKGYHVGLALYGKDRLTTPLLRKKGKLVPISWEEAIDVVAQRVRLDPAGFAVYGSGQWTIPEGFAAMKFVKGGLGSNQIDPNARLCMASAVTGFIATYGVDEPAGCFDDLDRCDVVILWGNNPAEMHPVLFSRVLDRRQRGETVRIIDIGTRRTRSTEFADEYLAMKPQGDMAIANGIAHLLIKRGTYDADFVRDHCAFRADSDPATLKGAAIDFDAYKRGLDPYTPAEVERLSGVPAAKIEALADLFGDRDLRITSLWCMGMNQHTQGTAVNTMVHGVHLLSGHFGRPGDAPTSLTGQPSACGTVREVGTLAHALPGGRVVANAKHREQCEDLWNVPRGRINPKPGYHTVKMWEQFCKPSDKGGDIHTIWVQVTNPGQSLPNKPALFDPSRALDEKFLIVSDVYPTATTVDADLVLPSAMWVEKNGVFGNSERRTQQWFKMVDPPGEARDDCWQIIAVARRLFDLGEASMRDADGNFLFHMAGADGREVPIWDWPHYYDINVDEGLFEEYRKFTRLKHKDLAPYGEYVKARGLRWPVVQQPDGSWRETRFRFAGFDDPYVKKGSKIDFYHSTSGDGRAQLWSRPYVAPPEQPDAEYPLWLCTGRVLEHWHTGTMTSRMRPLHRAMPSAYVELNPDDARALGIHNGQDVIVETRRGALTLPAWIEGRGAPEPGNIFIPFFDEERLANVLTLEAHDPFSKQPDYKKCAAKVRPATGA
;
A
#
# COMPACT_ATOMS: atom_id res chain seq x y z
N MET A 1 35.86 2.74 19.00
CA MET A 1 35.19 3.69 18.09
C MET A 1 35.74 3.46 16.69
N THR A 2 35.11 2.60 15.93
CA THR A 2 35.46 2.33 14.53
C THR A 2 34.89 3.41 13.65
N LYS A 3 35.73 4.03 12.81
CA LYS A 3 35.26 5.03 11.81
C LYS A 3 34.17 4.42 10.90
N PRO A 4 33.10 5.16 10.55
CA PRO A 4 32.05 4.66 9.64
C PRO A 4 32.67 4.28 8.29
N SER A 5 32.13 3.20 7.67
CA SER A 5 32.59 2.74 6.36
C SER A 5 32.34 3.78 5.27
N GLN A 6 33.12 3.77 4.20
CA GLN A 6 32.95 4.71 3.06
C GLN A 6 31.56 4.62 2.43
N SER A 7 30.89 3.48 2.46
CA SER A 7 29.54 3.29 1.94
C SER A 7 28.49 4.14 2.68
N ARG A 8 28.62 4.31 4.00
CA ARG A 8 27.74 5.18 4.80
C ARG A 8 27.82 6.66 4.38
N ARG A 9 29.04 7.13 4.05
CA ARG A 9 29.22 8.50 3.54
C ARG A 9 28.53 8.73 2.19
N HIS A 10 28.56 7.76 1.30
CA HIS A 10 27.96 7.91 -0.03
C HIS A 10 26.41 7.91 -0.01
N PHE A 11 25.79 7.15 0.88
CA PHE A 11 24.32 7.21 1.02
C PHE A 11 23.85 8.55 1.55
N ILE A 12 24.51 9.07 2.57
CA ILE A 12 24.19 10.38 3.16
C ILE A 12 24.45 11.51 2.16
N GLN A 13 25.56 11.44 1.41
CA GLN A 13 25.88 12.43 0.37
C GLN A 13 24.90 12.35 -0.81
N GLY A 14 24.41 11.17 -1.19
CA GLY A 14 23.37 11.01 -2.20
C GLY A 14 22.00 11.54 -1.78
N ALA A 15 21.69 11.51 -0.49
CA ALA A 15 20.44 12.06 0.05
C ALA A 15 20.50 13.58 0.31
N VAL A 16 21.70 14.09 0.61
CA VAL A 16 21.93 15.52 0.96
C VAL A 16 22.49 16.33 -0.21
N GLY A 17 23.16 15.66 -1.17
CA GLY A 17 23.87 16.32 -2.27
C GLY A 17 23.02 17.08 -3.29
N ALA A 18 21.69 17.07 -3.17
CA ALA A 18 20.81 17.83 -4.04
C ALA A 18 20.50 19.26 -3.55
N THR A 19 21.02 19.70 -2.39
CA THR A 19 20.69 21.01 -1.80
C THR A 19 21.89 21.94 -1.58
N ALA A 20 23.12 21.53 -1.89
CA ALA A 20 24.31 22.36 -1.70
C ALA A 20 24.90 22.79 -3.06
N ALA A 21 24.36 23.85 -3.65
CA ALA A 21 25.11 24.68 -4.59
C ALA A 21 26.02 25.61 -3.77
N GLY A 22 27.23 25.17 -3.45
CA GLY A 22 28.22 25.97 -2.75
C GLY A 22 29.51 25.17 -2.60
N THR A 23 30.46 25.46 -3.48
CA THR A 23 31.92 25.19 -3.46
C THR A 23 32.41 24.02 -2.59
N VAL A 24 32.64 22.88 -3.22
CA VAL A 24 33.53 21.82 -2.69
C VAL A 24 34.61 21.54 -3.74
N GLY A 25 35.86 21.61 -3.28
CA GLY A 25 37.05 21.35 -4.09
C GLY A 25 37.06 19.92 -4.65
N VAL A 26 37.24 19.81 -5.92
CA VAL A 26 37.26 18.56 -6.69
C VAL A 26 38.63 17.93 -6.61
N VAL A 27 38.72 16.72 -6.04
CA VAL A 27 39.86 15.81 -6.28
C VAL A 27 39.68 15.22 -7.68
N ARG A 28 40.55 15.60 -8.60
CA ARG A 28 40.59 15.10 -9.98
C ARG A 28 41.07 13.65 -10.02
N ALA A 29 40.20 12.74 -10.48
CA ALA A 29 40.62 11.54 -11.17
C ALA A 29 40.55 11.81 -12.67
N ALA A 30 41.68 11.59 -13.36
CA ALA A 30 41.80 11.87 -14.78
C ALA A 30 41.09 10.78 -15.61
N GLY A 31 39.88 11.07 -16.08
CA GLY A 31 39.15 10.40 -17.14
C GLY A 31 38.53 11.46 -18.05
N PRO A 32 38.12 11.14 -19.31
CA PRO A 32 37.61 12.15 -20.21
C PRO A 32 36.39 12.83 -19.59
N SER A 33 36.52 14.15 -19.34
CA SER A 33 35.45 14.96 -18.81
C SER A 33 34.29 15.03 -19.81
N LEU A 34 33.18 14.35 -19.48
CA LEU A 34 31.91 14.69 -20.11
C LEU A 34 31.59 16.16 -19.77
N PRO A 35 31.14 16.97 -20.74
CA PRO A 35 30.76 18.35 -20.46
C PRO A 35 29.67 18.33 -19.38
N VAL A 36 29.97 18.90 -18.22
CA VAL A 36 28.97 19.21 -17.22
C VAL A 36 28.07 20.29 -17.83
N MET A 37 26.91 19.89 -18.31
CA MET A 37 25.89 20.87 -18.67
C MET A 37 25.56 21.65 -17.40
N ALA A 38 25.80 22.96 -17.42
CA ALA A 38 25.28 23.83 -16.38
C ALA A 38 23.77 23.55 -16.25
N PRO A 39 23.23 23.47 -15.04
CA PRO A 39 21.79 23.31 -14.87
C PRO A 39 21.15 24.50 -15.62
N ALA A 40 20.22 24.18 -16.53
CA ALA A 40 19.44 25.19 -17.19
C ALA A 40 18.83 26.10 -16.11
N ALA A 41 18.99 27.41 -16.23
CA ALA A 41 18.38 28.34 -15.30
C ALA A 41 16.88 28.07 -15.29
N LEU A 42 16.29 27.96 -14.10
CA LEU A 42 14.85 27.83 -13.98
C LEU A 42 14.18 29.07 -14.60
N PRO A 43 13.01 28.91 -15.27
CA PRO A 43 12.26 30.06 -15.77
C PRO A 43 12.05 31.10 -14.66
N PRO A 44 12.11 32.41 -14.94
CA PRO A 44 11.98 33.43 -13.90
C PRO A 44 10.57 33.46 -13.25
N ASP A 45 9.54 33.02 -13.99
CA ASP A 45 8.12 33.15 -13.60
C ASP A 45 7.51 31.83 -13.18
N ILE A 46 8.18 31.08 -12.30
CA ILE A 46 7.65 29.80 -11.79
C ILE A 46 6.56 30.05 -10.75
N ALA A 47 5.35 29.54 -11.01
CA ALA A 47 4.29 29.44 -10.03
C ALA A 47 4.48 28.18 -9.17
N TRP A 48 4.73 28.35 -7.87
CA TRP A 48 4.92 27.25 -6.94
C TRP A 48 3.59 26.85 -6.27
N ASN A 49 3.21 25.59 -6.48
CA ASN A 49 2.02 24.97 -5.91
C ASN A 49 2.40 23.79 -4.99
N LYS A 50 1.46 23.26 -4.24
CA LYS A 50 1.70 22.20 -3.24
C LYS A 50 0.91 20.95 -3.56
N ALA A 51 1.56 19.78 -3.42
CA ALA A 51 0.92 18.49 -3.53
C ALA A 51 1.62 17.45 -2.64
N PRO A 52 0.97 16.36 -2.24
CA PRO A 52 1.68 15.18 -1.79
C PRO A 52 2.36 14.49 -2.97
N CYS A 53 3.51 13.88 -2.72
CA CYS A 53 4.17 13.02 -3.70
C CYS A 53 3.28 11.81 -4.01
N ARG A 54 3.18 11.44 -5.29
CA ARG A 54 2.27 10.41 -5.74
C ARG A 54 2.76 8.97 -5.60
N PHE A 55 3.96 8.72 -5.03
CA PHE A 55 4.52 7.38 -5.05
C PHE A 55 4.12 6.52 -3.84
N CYS A 56 4.63 6.76 -2.67
CA CYS A 56 4.42 5.85 -1.54
C CYS A 56 3.58 6.46 -0.42
N GLY A 57 3.11 5.61 0.47
CA GLY A 57 2.29 5.98 1.61
C GLY A 57 2.99 6.79 2.70
N THR A 58 4.24 7.22 2.49
CA THR A 58 4.88 8.25 3.32
C THR A 58 4.13 9.58 3.18
N GLY A 59 3.66 9.93 1.96
CA GLY A 59 2.96 11.17 1.74
C GLY A 59 3.86 12.40 1.89
N CYS A 60 5.11 12.34 1.39
CA CYS A 60 6.01 13.49 1.36
C CYS A 60 5.33 14.65 0.62
N HIS A 61 5.37 15.84 1.19
CA HIS A 61 4.82 17.03 0.55
C HIS A 61 5.87 17.67 -0.36
N VAL A 62 5.45 18.02 -1.57
CA VAL A 62 6.30 18.68 -2.58
C VAL A 62 5.74 20.04 -2.94
N GLU A 63 6.64 20.95 -3.28
CA GLU A 63 6.33 22.15 -4.02
C GLU A 63 6.59 21.88 -5.51
N VAL A 64 5.57 22.10 -6.32
CA VAL A 64 5.54 21.86 -7.76
C VAL A 64 5.64 23.18 -8.47
N GLY A 65 6.73 23.40 -9.18
CA GLY A 65 6.95 24.59 -9.98
C GLY A 65 6.35 24.41 -11.39
N VAL A 66 5.43 25.28 -11.74
CA VAL A 66 4.74 25.31 -13.04
C VAL A 66 5.13 26.57 -13.79
N ALA A 67 5.49 26.42 -15.06
CA ALA A 67 5.69 27.51 -16.01
C ALA A 67 5.26 27.05 -17.40
N ASP A 68 4.72 27.94 -18.21
CA ASP A 68 4.25 27.66 -19.58
C ASP A 68 3.30 26.45 -19.68
N GLY A 69 2.44 26.27 -18.67
CA GLY A 69 1.48 25.17 -18.62
C GLY A 69 2.07 23.79 -18.30
N GLY A 70 3.37 23.73 -17.95
CA GLY A 70 4.06 22.48 -17.63
C GLY A 70 4.74 22.48 -16.26
N VAL A 71 4.96 21.29 -15.69
CA VAL A 71 5.76 21.12 -14.48
C VAL A 71 7.24 21.19 -14.85
N VAL A 72 7.94 22.20 -14.37
CA VAL A 72 9.34 22.48 -14.69
C VAL A 72 10.30 22.22 -13.54
N ALA A 73 9.80 22.18 -12.30
CA ALA A 73 10.62 21.98 -11.11
C ALA A 73 9.86 21.26 -9.99
N ILE A 74 10.60 20.49 -9.18
CA ILE A 74 10.10 19.82 -7.97
C ILE A 74 11.10 20.07 -6.86
N ARG A 75 10.59 20.44 -5.67
CA ARG A 75 11.36 20.48 -4.43
C ARG A 75 10.52 20.00 -3.25
N GLY A 76 11.18 19.58 -2.18
CA GLY A 76 10.46 19.20 -0.96
C GLY A 76 9.90 20.43 -0.23
N ASP A 77 8.69 20.32 0.30
CA ASP A 77 8.10 21.38 1.13
C ASP A 77 8.75 21.35 2.52
N ALA A 78 9.59 22.36 2.80
CA ALA A 78 10.32 22.48 4.07
C ALA A 78 9.40 22.68 5.29
N LYS A 79 8.15 23.08 5.07
CA LYS A 79 7.17 23.32 6.14
C LYS A 79 6.26 22.10 6.38
N ALA A 80 6.43 21.02 5.63
CA ALA A 80 5.63 19.82 5.81
C ALA A 80 6.22 18.94 6.92
N ASP A 81 5.38 18.54 7.89
CA ASP A 81 5.78 17.71 9.04
C ASP A 81 6.33 16.34 8.61
N VAL A 82 5.78 15.78 7.52
CA VAL A 82 6.13 14.43 7.06
C VAL A 82 7.60 14.35 6.64
N ASN A 83 8.04 15.25 5.79
CA ASN A 83 9.34 15.15 5.11
C ASN A 83 10.29 16.32 5.36
N LYS A 84 9.86 17.40 6.01
CA LYS A 84 10.69 18.56 6.41
C LYS A 84 11.64 19.02 5.29
N GLY A 85 11.13 19.04 4.05
CA GLY A 85 11.88 19.42 2.85
C GLY A 85 12.68 18.31 2.16
N LEU A 86 12.80 17.13 2.77
CA LEU A 86 13.52 16.00 2.17
C LEU A 86 12.65 15.27 1.16
N LEU A 87 13.27 14.74 0.12
CA LEU A 87 12.66 13.80 -0.84
C LEU A 87 13.62 12.65 -1.12
N CYS A 88 13.06 11.51 -1.51
CA CYS A 88 13.87 10.42 -2.07
C CYS A 88 14.10 10.64 -3.58
N VAL A 89 14.94 9.81 -4.19
CA VAL A 89 15.25 9.92 -5.63
C VAL A 89 14.00 9.91 -6.51
N LYS A 90 12.96 9.12 -6.16
CA LYS A 90 11.68 9.12 -6.89
C LYS A 90 10.93 10.45 -6.73
N GLY A 91 10.92 11.00 -5.52
CA GLY A 91 10.24 12.25 -5.21
C GLY A 91 10.85 13.46 -5.94
N TYR A 92 12.18 13.54 -6.02
CA TYR A 92 12.84 14.60 -6.78
C TYR A 92 12.54 14.55 -8.29
N HIS A 93 12.24 13.37 -8.81
CA HIS A 93 11.95 13.17 -10.23
C HIS A 93 10.46 13.02 -10.54
N VAL A 94 9.57 13.20 -9.56
CA VAL A 94 8.13 12.88 -9.72
C VAL A 94 7.47 13.63 -10.88
N GLY A 95 7.87 14.86 -11.17
CA GLY A 95 7.38 15.65 -12.31
C GLY A 95 7.65 14.99 -13.67
N LEU A 96 8.75 14.23 -13.80
CA LEU A 96 9.08 13.54 -15.05
C LEU A 96 8.08 12.41 -15.40
N ALA A 97 7.34 11.92 -14.40
CA ALA A 97 6.30 10.90 -14.64
C ALA A 97 5.17 11.42 -15.52
N LEU A 98 4.98 12.71 -15.65
CA LEU A 98 3.96 13.33 -16.50
C LEU A 98 4.29 13.27 -18.00
N TYR A 99 5.57 13.18 -18.33
CA TYR A 99 6.10 13.45 -19.68
C TYR A 99 6.73 12.24 -20.39
N GLY A 100 6.30 11.02 -20.04
CA GLY A 100 6.65 9.84 -20.84
C GLY A 100 6.11 9.96 -22.27
N LYS A 101 6.90 9.54 -23.26
CA LYS A 101 6.56 9.72 -24.68
C LYS A 101 5.35 8.89 -25.15
N ASP A 102 5.03 7.85 -24.41
CA ASP A 102 3.98 6.87 -24.69
C ASP A 102 2.72 7.07 -23.82
N ARG A 103 2.47 8.31 -23.34
CA ARG A 103 1.23 8.63 -22.63
C ARG A 103 0.01 8.22 -23.45
N LEU A 104 -0.95 7.59 -22.79
CA LEU A 104 -2.27 7.36 -23.38
C LEU A 104 -3.01 8.69 -23.46
N THR A 105 -3.51 9.05 -24.64
CA THR A 105 -4.09 10.36 -24.93
C THR A 105 -5.49 10.28 -25.55
N THR A 106 -5.90 9.11 -26.03
CA THR A 106 -7.18 8.90 -26.73
C THR A 106 -7.74 7.54 -26.34
N PRO A 107 -9.07 7.39 -26.18
CA PRO A 107 -9.68 6.08 -25.96
C PRO A 107 -9.41 5.13 -27.14
N LEU A 108 -9.12 3.87 -26.84
CA LEU A 108 -8.78 2.84 -27.82
C LEU A 108 -9.68 1.61 -27.65
N LEU A 109 -10.33 1.18 -28.72
CA LEU A 109 -11.16 -0.04 -28.75
C LEU A 109 -10.51 -1.11 -29.62
N ARG A 110 -10.51 -2.36 -29.16
CA ARG A 110 -10.00 -3.48 -29.94
C ARG A 110 -10.98 -3.86 -31.05
N LYS A 111 -10.59 -3.61 -32.30
CA LYS A 111 -11.32 -4.00 -33.51
C LYS A 111 -10.45 -4.90 -34.37
N LYS A 112 -10.89 -6.12 -34.65
CA LYS A 112 -10.11 -7.12 -35.44
C LYS A 112 -8.68 -7.33 -34.88
N GLY A 113 -8.56 -7.48 -33.57
CA GLY A 113 -7.28 -7.76 -32.89
C GLY A 113 -6.37 -6.54 -32.68
N LYS A 114 -6.72 -5.35 -33.18
CA LYS A 114 -5.92 -4.12 -33.04
C LYS A 114 -6.67 -3.05 -32.22
N LEU A 115 -5.98 -2.38 -31.34
CA LEU A 115 -6.48 -1.19 -30.64
C LEU A 115 -6.52 -0.02 -31.63
N VAL A 116 -7.71 0.58 -31.81
CA VAL A 116 -7.94 1.72 -32.71
C VAL A 116 -8.58 2.87 -31.94
N PRO A 117 -8.25 4.13 -32.25
CA PRO A 117 -8.86 5.29 -31.60
C PRO A 117 -10.37 5.34 -31.81
N ILE A 118 -11.09 5.73 -30.77
CA ILE A 118 -12.54 6.00 -30.76
C ILE A 118 -12.82 7.29 -29.98
N SER A 119 -14.03 7.82 -30.07
CA SER A 119 -14.44 8.96 -29.25
C SER A 119 -14.74 8.55 -27.80
N TRP A 120 -14.76 9.52 -26.88
CA TRP A 120 -15.21 9.29 -25.51
C TRP A 120 -16.70 8.88 -25.47
N GLU A 121 -17.54 9.41 -26.34
CA GLU A 121 -18.96 9.03 -26.43
C GLU A 121 -19.10 7.55 -26.77
N GLU A 122 -18.40 7.06 -27.80
CA GLU A 122 -18.36 5.64 -28.16
C GLU A 122 -17.79 4.79 -27.00
N ALA A 123 -16.74 5.26 -26.32
CA ALA A 123 -16.14 4.55 -25.21
C ALA A 123 -17.11 4.41 -24.02
N ILE A 124 -17.78 5.47 -23.64
CA ILE A 124 -18.78 5.48 -22.56
C ILE A 124 -19.96 4.56 -22.92
N ASP A 125 -20.43 4.59 -24.17
CA ASP A 125 -21.49 3.71 -24.67
C ASP A 125 -21.09 2.24 -24.56
N VAL A 126 -19.86 1.88 -24.95
CA VAL A 126 -19.36 0.51 -24.82
C VAL A 126 -19.37 0.06 -23.36
N VAL A 127 -18.89 0.87 -22.42
CA VAL A 127 -18.88 0.51 -20.99
C VAL A 127 -20.32 0.37 -20.48
N ALA A 128 -21.20 1.34 -20.78
CA ALA A 128 -22.60 1.30 -20.35
C ALA A 128 -23.33 0.06 -20.89
N GLN A 129 -23.09 -0.34 -22.15
CA GLN A 129 -23.65 -1.56 -22.72
C GLN A 129 -23.16 -2.81 -21.98
N ARG A 130 -21.87 -2.90 -21.63
CA ARG A 130 -21.34 -4.03 -20.86
C ARG A 130 -21.98 -4.15 -19.48
N VAL A 131 -22.18 -3.02 -18.79
CA VAL A 131 -22.90 -2.99 -17.52
C VAL A 131 -24.36 -3.48 -17.69
N ARG A 132 -25.05 -3.01 -18.72
CA ARG A 132 -26.47 -3.40 -18.99
C ARG A 132 -26.64 -4.87 -19.33
N LEU A 133 -25.69 -5.44 -20.08
CA LEU A 133 -25.73 -6.84 -20.47
C LEU A 133 -25.68 -7.78 -19.27
N ASP A 134 -24.83 -7.48 -18.29
CA ASP A 134 -24.68 -8.29 -17.09
C ASP A 134 -24.16 -7.45 -15.91
N PRO A 135 -25.04 -6.76 -15.19
CA PRO A 135 -24.64 -5.96 -14.03
C PRO A 135 -24.03 -6.80 -12.90
N ALA A 136 -24.40 -8.08 -12.78
CA ALA A 136 -23.89 -8.98 -11.74
C ALA A 136 -22.48 -9.50 -12.05
N GLY A 137 -22.18 -9.75 -13.31
CA GLY A 137 -20.85 -10.15 -13.80
C GLY A 137 -19.94 -8.98 -14.17
N PHE A 138 -20.37 -7.74 -13.90
CA PHE A 138 -19.53 -6.56 -14.04
C PHE A 138 -18.77 -6.27 -12.77
N ALA A 139 -17.45 -6.20 -12.85
CA ALA A 139 -16.58 -5.95 -11.71
C ALA A 139 -15.66 -4.74 -11.92
N VAL A 140 -15.33 -4.04 -10.84
CA VAL A 140 -14.33 -2.96 -10.84
C VAL A 140 -13.10 -3.40 -10.06
N TYR A 141 -11.94 -3.40 -10.71
CA TYR A 141 -10.65 -3.64 -10.09
C TYR A 141 -9.93 -2.32 -9.87
N GLY A 142 -9.98 -1.84 -8.64
CA GLY A 142 -9.53 -0.52 -8.26
C GLY A 142 -8.10 -0.46 -7.72
N SER A 143 -7.75 0.70 -7.17
CA SER A 143 -6.37 0.98 -6.80
C SER A 143 -6.25 1.75 -5.48
N GLY A 144 -5.19 1.43 -4.72
CA GLY A 144 -4.68 2.27 -3.65
C GLY A 144 -3.98 3.55 -4.14
N GLN A 145 -4.05 3.84 -5.43
CA GLN A 145 -3.56 5.06 -6.06
C GLN A 145 -4.68 6.02 -6.44
N TRP A 146 -5.93 5.58 -6.36
CA TRP A 146 -7.09 6.46 -6.47
C TRP A 146 -7.01 7.59 -5.44
N THR A 147 -7.55 8.73 -5.78
CA THR A 147 -7.92 9.74 -4.80
C THR A 147 -9.10 9.26 -3.95
N ILE A 148 -9.34 9.89 -2.80
CA ILE A 148 -10.52 9.58 -1.96
C ILE A 148 -11.82 9.79 -2.75
N PRO A 149 -12.02 10.91 -3.48
CA PRO A 149 -13.21 11.07 -4.33
C PRO A 149 -13.39 9.99 -5.38
N GLU A 150 -12.33 9.57 -6.08
CA GLU A 150 -12.40 8.48 -7.07
C GLU A 150 -12.83 7.16 -6.46
N GLY A 151 -12.20 6.76 -5.34
CA GLY A 151 -12.59 5.56 -4.63
C GLY A 151 -14.04 5.62 -4.13
N PHE A 152 -14.46 6.79 -3.64
CA PHE A 152 -15.84 7.00 -3.18
C PHE A 152 -16.85 6.95 -4.31
N ALA A 153 -16.56 7.56 -5.46
CA ALA A 153 -17.40 7.48 -6.66
C ALA A 153 -17.54 6.02 -7.14
N ALA A 154 -16.44 5.27 -7.20
CA ALA A 154 -16.46 3.86 -7.56
C ALA A 154 -17.33 3.02 -6.61
N MET A 155 -17.21 3.26 -5.29
CA MET A 155 -18.06 2.59 -4.29
C MET A 155 -19.54 2.94 -4.44
N LYS A 156 -19.85 4.22 -4.62
CA LYS A 156 -21.22 4.69 -4.83
C LYS A 156 -21.82 4.10 -6.12
N PHE A 157 -21.05 4.09 -7.21
CA PHE A 157 -21.45 3.49 -8.48
C PHE A 157 -21.76 2.00 -8.36
N VAL A 158 -20.81 1.20 -7.82
CA VAL A 158 -20.95 -0.26 -7.76
C VAL A 158 -21.96 -0.68 -6.70
N LYS A 159 -21.84 -0.17 -5.46
CA LYS A 159 -22.67 -0.65 -4.33
C LYS A 159 -23.97 0.10 -4.18
N GLY A 160 -23.95 1.43 -4.31
CA GLY A 160 -25.13 2.28 -4.24
C GLY A 160 -25.95 2.28 -5.53
N GLY A 161 -25.28 2.25 -6.67
CA GLY A 161 -25.90 2.19 -8.00
C GLY A 161 -26.27 0.76 -8.39
N LEU A 162 -25.29 -0.03 -8.82
CA LEU A 162 -25.56 -1.36 -9.39
C LEU A 162 -26.08 -2.38 -8.38
N GLY A 163 -26.04 -2.11 -7.08
CA GLY A 163 -26.39 -3.09 -6.03
C GLY A 163 -25.47 -4.31 -6.02
N SER A 164 -24.29 -4.17 -6.61
CA SER A 164 -23.26 -5.19 -6.67
C SER A 164 -22.16 -4.93 -5.64
N ASN A 165 -21.45 -5.98 -5.21
CA ASN A 165 -20.24 -5.86 -4.38
C ASN A 165 -19.00 -6.33 -5.15
N GLN A 166 -19.06 -6.44 -6.47
CA GLN A 166 -17.92 -6.84 -7.31
C GLN A 166 -16.97 -5.67 -7.52
N ILE A 167 -16.36 -5.23 -6.42
CA ILE A 167 -15.30 -4.21 -6.40
C ILE A 167 -14.24 -4.62 -5.37
N ASP A 168 -12.99 -4.76 -5.81
CA ASP A 168 -11.87 -5.02 -4.90
C ASP A 168 -10.60 -4.37 -5.49
N PRO A 169 -9.69 -3.79 -4.67
CA PRO A 169 -8.56 -3.05 -5.17
C PRO A 169 -7.27 -3.86 -5.19
N ASN A 170 -6.26 -3.37 -5.91
CA ASN A 170 -4.90 -3.90 -5.85
C ASN A 170 -4.27 -3.85 -4.43
N ALA A 171 -4.80 -3.04 -3.55
CA ALA A 171 -4.38 -3.00 -2.14
C ALA A 171 -4.72 -4.31 -1.39
N ARG A 172 -5.62 -5.16 -1.90
CA ARG A 172 -5.79 -6.54 -1.47
C ARG A 172 -4.49 -7.33 -1.56
N LEU A 173 -3.72 -7.10 -2.61
CA LEU A 173 -2.42 -7.73 -2.83
C LEU A 173 -1.29 -7.10 -1.99
N CYS A 174 -1.56 -5.98 -1.30
CA CYS A 174 -0.56 -5.12 -0.68
C CYS A 174 -0.64 -5.13 0.86
N MET A 175 -1.75 -4.62 1.43
CA MET A 175 -1.85 -4.30 2.86
C MET A 175 -2.99 -5.04 3.58
N ALA A 176 -3.70 -5.95 2.93
CA ALA A 176 -4.88 -6.56 3.51
C ALA A 176 -4.62 -7.31 4.82
N SER A 177 -3.44 -7.94 4.98
CA SER A 177 -3.06 -8.61 6.22
C SER A 177 -2.85 -7.63 7.39
N ALA A 178 -2.25 -6.46 7.12
CA ALA A 178 -2.15 -5.42 8.15
C ALA A 178 -3.54 -4.87 8.52
N VAL A 179 -4.39 -4.56 7.53
CA VAL A 179 -5.79 -4.15 7.76
C VAL A 179 -6.50 -5.14 8.68
N THR A 180 -6.41 -6.42 8.36
CA THR A 180 -7.05 -7.49 9.12
C THR A 180 -6.45 -7.63 10.52
N GLY A 181 -5.12 -7.47 10.65
CA GLY A 181 -4.41 -7.49 11.93
C GLY A 181 -4.84 -6.34 12.85
N PHE A 182 -4.94 -5.12 12.32
CA PHE A 182 -5.45 -3.96 13.07
C PHE A 182 -6.90 -4.19 13.54
N ILE A 183 -7.78 -4.64 12.64
CA ILE A 183 -9.19 -4.94 12.99
C ILE A 183 -9.27 -6.04 14.05
N ALA A 184 -8.49 -7.10 13.91
CA ALA A 184 -8.49 -8.22 14.85
C ALA A 184 -7.98 -7.80 16.24
N THR A 185 -7.08 -6.83 16.33
CA THR A 185 -6.48 -6.36 17.58
C THR A 185 -7.27 -5.22 18.22
N TYR A 186 -7.61 -4.18 17.45
CA TYR A 186 -8.18 -2.92 17.96
C TYR A 186 -9.66 -2.73 17.59
N GLY A 187 -10.22 -3.61 16.74
CA GLY A 187 -11.58 -3.48 16.22
C GLY A 187 -11.71 -2.59 15.01
N VAL A 188 -10.63 -1.93 14.59
CA VAL A 188 -10.61 -0.98 13.47
C VAL A 188 -9.24 -0.96 12.80
N ASP A 189 -9.18 -0.70 11.49
CA ASP A 189 -7.93 -0.52 10.75
C ASP A 189 -7.40 0.91 10.96
N GLU A 190 -6.71 1.15 12.07
CA GLU A 190 -6.10 2.44 12.40
C GLU A 190 -4.77 2.27 13.12
N PRO A 191 -3.68 2.89 12.64
CA PRO A 191 -2.44 2.95 13.42
C PRO A 191 -2.66 3.83 14.65
N ALA A 192 -2.19 3.35 15.80
CA ALA A 192 -2.30 4.07 17.06
C ALA A 192 -1.37 5.29 17.11
N GLY A 193 -0.15 5.14 16.58
CA GLY A 193 0.85 6.20 16.50
C GLY A 193 0.89 6.94 15.17
N CYS A 194 1.95 7.68 14.97
CA CYS A 194 2.22 8.47 13.77
C CYS A 194 3.73 8.55 13.50
N PHE A 195 4.13 9.22 12.44
CA PHE A 195 5.56 9.35 12.08
C PHE A 195 6.39 10.12 13.10
N ASP A 196 5.77 10.91 13.97
CA ASP A 196 6.47 11.62 15.06
C ASP A 196 7.04 10.67 16.11
N ASP A 197 6.60 9.39 16.14
CA ASP A 197 7.19 8.36 16.99
C ASP A 197 8.65 8.08 16.61
N LEU A 198 8.99 8.19 15.32
CA LEU A 198 10.37 8.03 14.83
C LEU A 198 11.32 9.12 15.35
N ASP A 199 10.79 10.28 15.70
CA ASP A 199 11.57 11.38 16.27
C ASP A 199 11.82 11.20 17.78
N ARG A 200 11.23 10.16 18.41
CA ARG A 200 11.21 10.01 19.88
C ARG A 200 11.56 8.62 20.40
N CYS A 201 11.54 7.59 19.54
CA CYS A 201 11.85 6.23 19.94
C CYS A 201 13.34 6.04 20.26
N ASP A 202 13.64 5.13 21.17
CA ASP A 202 15.01 4.72 21.52
C ASP A 202 15.44 3.51 20.67
N VAL A 203 14.46 2.68 20.29
CA VAL A 203 14.68 1.48 19.48
C VAL A 203 13.73 1.45 18.30
N VAL A 204 14.26 1.16 17.12
CA VAL A 204 13.48 0.88 15.90
C VAL A 204 13.70 -0.58 15.51
N ILE A 205 12.62 -1.35 15.45
CA ILE A 205 12.68 -2.75 15.01
C ILE A 205 12.06 -2.85 13.62
N LEU A 206 12.82 -3.34 12.66
CA LEU A 206 12.38 -3.55 11.27
C LEU A 206 11.98 -5.02 11.09
N TRP A 207 10.69 -5.30 10.86
CA TRP A 207 10.18 -6.64 10.65
C TRP A 207 9.96 -6.88 9.16
N GLY A 208 10.89 -7.58 8.48
CA GLY A 208 10.80 -7.84 7.05
C GLY A 208 10.60 -6.56 6.22
N ASN A 209 11.28 -5.48 6.59
CA ASN A 209 11.07 -4.15 6.04
C ASN A 209 12.41 -3.50 5.65
N ASN A 210 12.48 -2.94 4.45
CA ASN A 210 13.65 -2.21 3.95
C ASN A 210 13.31 -0.71 3.76
N PRO A 211 13.15 0.08 4.84
CA PRO A 211 12.76 1.47 4.74
C PRO A 211 13.83 2.36 4.06
N ALA A 212 15.11 1.98 4.06
CA ALA A 212 16.13 2.72 3.33
C ALA A 212 15.87 2.82 1.83
N GLU A 213 15.16 1.88 1.24
CA GLU A 213 14.77 1.89 -0.17
C GLU A 213 13.28 2.16 -0.40
N MET A 214 12.40 1.68 0.51
CA MET A 214 10.94 1.73 0.32
C MET A 214 10.28 2.98 0.89
N HIS A 215 10.81 3.51 2.00
CA HIS A 215 10.34 4.72 2.69
C HIS A 215 11.53 5.59 3.14
N PRO A 216 12.43 5.99 2.20
CA PRO A 216 13.73 6.56 2.56
C PRO A 216 13.64 7.82 3.43
N VAL A 217 12.61 8.66 3.19
CA VAL A 217 12.42 9.90 3.95
C VAL A 217 12.05 9.63 5.41
N LEU A 218 11.24 8.59 5.68
CA LEU A 218 10.95 8.20 7.08
C LEU A 218 12.18 7.64 7.77
N PHE A 219 12.95 6.82 7.05
CA PHE A 219 14.16 6.24 7.58
C PHE A 219 15.25 7.30 7.84
N SER A 220 15.33 8.35 7.01
CA SER A 220 16.25 9.46 7.23
C SER A 220 15.95 10.23 8.53
N ARG A 221 14.68 10.30 8.99
CA ARG A 221 14.36 10.92 10.30
C ARG A 221 15.09 10.23 11.45
N VAL A 222 15.20 8.90 11.40
CA VAL A 222 15.97 8.11 12.40
C VAL A 222 17.47 8.33 12.25
N LEU A 223 17.96 8.32 11.01
CA LEU A 223 19.39 8.53 10.73
C LEU A 223 19.86 9.93 11.08
N ASP A 224 19.05 10.96 10.84
CA ASP A 224 19.33 12.35 11.21
C ASP A 224 19.50 12.50 12.74
N ARG A 225 18.70 11.77 13.54
CA ARG A 225 18.88 11.76 15.00
C ARG A 225 20.25 11.22 15.39
N ARG A 226 20.67 10.11 14.79
CA ARG A 226 22.01 9.55 14.99
C ARG A 226 23.12 10.51 14.58
N GLN A 227 22.94 11.26 13.49
CA GLN A 227 23.91 12.26 13.07
C GLN A 227 24.02 13.42 14.05
N ARG A 228 22.95 13.78 14.74
CA ARG A 228 22.95 14.77 15.82
C ARG A 228 23.51 14.24 17.14
N GLY A 229 23.95 12.97 17.19
CA GLY A 229 24.53 12.34 18.39
C GLY A 229 23.50 11.69 19.32
N GLU A 230 22.23 11.58 18.91
CA GLU A 230 21.23 10.86 19.70
C GLU A 230 21.44 9.35 19.57
N THR A 231 21.23 8.63 20.67
CA THR A 231 21.29 7.17 20.68
C THR A 231 19.94 6.62 20.20
N VAL A 232 19.92 6.03 19.02
CA VAL A 232 18.77 5.29 18.50
C VAL A 232 19.26 3.95 17.99
N ARG A 233 18.80 2.86 18.60
CA ARG A 233 19.14 1.51 18.17
C ARG A 233 18.25 1.05 17.05
N ILE A 234 18.82 0.42 16.00
CA ILE A 234 18.09 -0.15 14.88
C ILE A 234 18.36 -1.65 14.83
N ILE A 235 17.30 -2.46 14.88
CA ILE A 235 17.34 -3.91 14.76
C ILE A 235 16.61 -4.29 13.47
N ASP A 236 17.29 -5.05 12.60
CA ASP A 236 16.73 -5.49 11.33
C ASP A 236 16.50 -7.01 11.36
N ILE A 237 15.25 -7.44 11.25
CA ILE A 237 14.83 -8.84 11.22
C ILE A 237 14.39 -9.16 9.79
N GLY A 238 15.16 -9.97 9.07
CA GLY A 238 14.91 -10.18 7.65
C GLY A 238 15.53 -11.46 7.09
N THR A 239 15.13 -11.80 5.86
CA THR A 239 15.61 -12.99 5.12
C THR A 239 16.81 -12.70 4.22
N ARG A 240 17.20 -11.46 4.12
CA ARG A 240 18.37 -10.99 3.38
C ARG A 240 18.90 -9.68 3.93
N ARG A 241 20.19 -9.44 3.78
CA ARG A 241 20.77 -8.13 4.04
C ARG A 241 20.29 -7.13 3.01
N THR A 242 19.92 -5.93 3.45
CA THR A 242 19.41 -4.85 2.62
C THR A 242 20.18 -3.57 2.90
N ARG A 243 19.85 -2.49 2.20
CA ARG A 243 20.38 -1.16 2.53
C ARG A 243 20.00 -0.70 3.95
N SER A 244 18.88 -1.14 4.48
CA SER A 244 18.52 -0.85 5.87
C SER A 244 19.46 -1.55 6.85
N THR A 245 19.88 -2.77 6.52
CA THR A 245 20.82 -3.56 7.31
C THR A 245 22.19 -2.88 7.47
N GLU A 246 22.61 -2.08 6.48
CA GLU A 246 23.88 -1.32 6.55
C GLU A 246 23.89 -0.29 7.70
N PHE A 247 22.71 0.15 8.14
CA PHE A 247 22.52 1.11 9.23
C PHE A 247 22.07 0.44 10.54
N ALA A 248 21.73 -0.84 10.51
CA ALA A 248 21.28 -1.57 11.68
C ALA A 248 22.47 -1.82 12.65
N ASP A 249 22.19 -1.73 13.94
CA ASP A 249 23.14 -2.12 14.98
C ASP A 249 23.18 -3.63 15.11
N GLU A 250 22.06 -4.27 14.75
CA GLU A 250 21.92 -5.71 14.79
C GLU A 250 21.05 -6.20 13.62
N TYR A 251 21.50 -7.26 12.96
CA TYR A 251 20.76 -7.97 11.94
C TYR A 251 20.47 -9.40 12.40
N LEU A 252 19.19 -9.76 12.38
CA LEU A 252 18.70 -11.08 12.72
C LEU A 252 18.25 -11.78 11.43
N ALA A 253 19.11 -12.65 10.92
CA ALA A 253 18.82 -13.46 9.73
C ALA A 253 17.74 -14.49 10.07
N MET A 254 16.57 -14.38 9.48
CA MET A 254 15.48 -15.32 9.70
C MET A 254 15.16 -16.17 8.46
N LYS A 255 14.72 -17.39 8.68
CA LYS A 255 14.07 -18.19 7.64
C LYS A 255 12.77 -17.51 7.20
N PRO A 256 12.36 -17.67 5.94
CA PRO A 256 11.05 -17.20 5.49
C PRO A 256 9.92 -17.68 6.41
N GLN A 257 9.03 -16.76 6.86
CA GLN A 257 7.95 -16.96 7.84
C GLN A 257 8.43 -17.17 9.30
N GLY A 258 9.71 -16.95 9.60
CA GLY A 258 10.25 -17.05 10.96
C GLY A 258 9.75 -15.97 11.94
N ASP A 259 9.26 -14.85 11.42
CA ASP A 259 8.71 -13.70 12.16
C ASP A 259 7.59 -14.10 13.13
N MET A 260 6.72 -15.02 12.73
CA MET A 260 5.64 -15.55 13.58
C MET A 260 6.21 -16.26 14.81
N ALA A 261 7.23 -17.10 14.64
CA ALA A 261 7.87 -17.82 15.75
C ALA A 261 8.61 -16.83 16.67
N ILE A 262 9.30 -15.84 16.10
CA ILE A 262 10.01 -14.79 16.85
C ILE A 262 9.03 -14.01 17.74
N ALA A 263 7.91 -13.54 17.19
CA ALA A 263 6.92 -12.78 17.95
C ALA A 263 6.31 -13.61 19.10
N ASN A 264 5.97 -14.89 18.85
CA ASN A 264 5.50 -15.81 19.88
C ASN A 264 6.56 -16.04 20.97
N GLY A 265 7.85 -16.18 20.59
CA GLY A 265 8.95 -16.38 21.52
C GLY A 265 9.18 -15.18 22.44
N ILE A 266 9.11 -13.96 21.90
CA ILE A 266 9.17 -12.73 22.70
C ILE A 266 8.02 -12.70 23.71
N ALA A 267 6.79 -12.96 23.27
CA ALA A 267 5.61 -13.00 24.13
C ALA A 267 5.73 -14.06 25.22
N HIS A 268 6.22 -15.28 24.89
CA HIS A 268 6.51 -16.33 25.84
C HIS A 268 7.49 -15.87 26.92
N LEU A 269 8.60 -15.29 26.52
CA LEU A 269 9.65 -14.86 27.45
C LEU A 269 9.21 -13.71 28.35
N LEU A 270 8.48 -12.72 27.81
CA LEU A 270 7.91 -11.63 28.62
C LEU A 270 7.04 -12.16 29.74
N ILE A 271 6.19 -13.14 29.45
CA ILE A 271 5.29 -13.77 30.43
C ILE A 271 6.10 -14.64 31.42
N LYS A 272 6.99 -15.48 30.92
CA LYS A 272 7.78 -16.41 31.74
C LYS A 272 8.71 -15.68 32.72
N ARG A 273 9.27 -14.55 32.32
CA ARG A 273 10.15 -13.71 33.13
C ARG A 273 9.38 -12.72 34.03
N GLY A 274 8.05 -12.55 33.80
CA GLY A 274 7.24 -11.59 34.52
C GLY A 274 7.56 -10.14 34.16
N THR A 275 8.16 -9.89 32.97
CA THR A 275 8.55 -8.56 32.50
C THR A 275 7.47 -7.88 31.64
N TYR A 276 6.34 -8.55 31.38
CA TYR A 276 5.18 -7.94 30.74
C TYR A 276 4.52 -6.88 31.64
N ASP A 277 3.79 -5.93 31.07
CA ASP A 277 3.04 -4.92 31.83
C ASP A 277 1.71 -5.49 32.35
N ALA A 278 1.75 -6.04 33.58
CA ALA A 278 0.60 -6.70 34.19
C ALA A 278 -0.61 -5.76 34.36
N ASP A 279 -0.36 -4.50 34.70
CA ASP A 279 -1.42 -3.51 34.88
C ASP A 279 -2.06 -3.13 33.54
N PHE A 280 -1.24 -2.84 32.52
CA PHE A 280 -1.74 -2.56 31.18
C PHE A 280 -2.56 -3.73 30.60
N VAL A 281 -2.02 -4.96 30.76
CA VAL A 281 -2.70 -6.18 30.26
C VAL A 281 -4.03 -6.39 30.97
N ARG A 282 -4.07 -6.26 32.31
CA ARG A 282 -5.31 -6.40 33.09
C ARG A 282 -6.35 -5.37 32.67
N ASP A 283 -5.96 -4.12 32.52
CA ASP A 283 -6.88 -3.00 32.35
C ASP A 283 -7.30 -2.81 30.88
N HIS A 284 -6.43 -3.11 29.91
CA HIS A 284 -6.62 -2.74 28.52
C HIS A 284 -6.61 -3.92 27.51
N CYS A 285 -6.42 -5.15 27.96
CA CYS A 285 -6.35 -6.31 27.06
C CYS A 285 -7.40 -7.39 27.38
N ALA A 286 -7.86 -8.08 26.35
CA ALA A 286 -8.64 -9.30 26.41
C ALA A 286 -7.99 -10.37 25.51
N PHE A 287 -8.26 -11.65 25.75
CA PHE A 287 -7.55 -12.74 25.09
C PHE A 287 -8.46 -13.53 24.18
N ARG A 288 -7.93 -13.96 23.03
CA ARG A 288 -8.62 -14.77 22.05
C ARG A 288 -7.73 -15.87 21.47
N ALA A 289 -8.36 -16.94 21.06
CA ALA A 289 -7.75 -17.97 20.22
C ALA A 289 -8.61 -18.21 18.98
N ASP A 290 -8.01 -18.65 17.89
CA ASP A 290 -8.76 -19.02 16.70
C ASP A 290 -9.63 -20.24 17.02
N SER A 291 -10.95 -20.07 16.89
CA SER A 291 -11.92 -21.18 16.96
C SER A 291 -12.23 -21.74 15.58
N ASP A 292 -12.04 -20.93 14.55
CA ASP A 292 -12.19 -21.25 13.13
C ASP A 292 -11.20 -20.39 12.35
N PRO A 293 -10.22 -20.99 11.67
CA PRO A 293 -9.23 -20.24 10.89
C PRO A 293 -9.85 -19.45 9.71
N ALA A 294 -11.11 -19.68 9.38
CA ALA A 294 -11.82 -18.91 8.34
C ALA A 294 -12.46 -17.62 8.87
N THR A 295 -12.55 -17.41 10.18
CA THR A 295 -13.19 -16.25 10.77
C THR A 295 -12.26 -15.51 11.75
N LEU A 296 -12.37 -14.16 11.78
CA LEU A 296 -11.66 -13.32 12.77
C LEU A 296 -12.34 -13.30 14.15
N LYS A 297 -13.38 -14.08 14.36
CA LYS A 297 -14.17 -13.98 15.59
C LYS A 297 -13.49 -14.62 16.79
N GLY A 298 -12.69 -15.64 16.62
CA GLY A 298 -11.97 -16.36 17.65
C GLY A 298 -12.79 -16.60 18.94
N ALA A 299 -12.47 -17.61 19.71
CA ALA A 299 -13.06 -17.81 21.02
C ALA A 299 -12.37 -16.89 22.05
N ALA A 300 -13.14 -16.31 22.98
CA ALA A 300 -12.58 -15.68 24.16
C ALA A 300 -11.93 -16.75 25.04
N ILE A 301 -10.73 -16.49 25.51
CA ILE A 301 -9.96 -17.33 26.41
C ILE A 301 -9.49 -16.54 27.62
N ASP A 302 -9.12 -17.20 28.69
CA ASP A 302 -8.48 -16.56 29.83
C ASP A 302 -6.97 -16.38 29.63
N PHE A 303 -6.33 -15.65 30.52
CA PHE A 303 -4.90 -15.40 30.46
C PHE A 303 -4.07 -16.67 30.62
N ASP A 304 -4.54 -17.65 31.40
CA ASP A 304 -3.82 -18.92 31.56
C ASP A 304 -3.87 -19.78 30.29
N ALA A 305 -5.00 -19.80 29.59
CA ALA A 305 -5.08 -20.42 28.29
C ALA A 305 -4.19 -19.72 27.24
N TYR A 306 -4.12 -18.39 27.28
CA TYR A 306 -3.23 -17.62 26.42
C TYR A 306 -1.74 -17.98 26.70
N LYS A 307 -1.34 -18.07 27.97
CA LYS A 307 0.01 -18.50 28.38
C LYS A 307 0.33 -19.90 27.85
N ARG A 308 -0.58 -20.86 28.07
CA ARG A 308 -0.40 -22.22 27.55
C ARG A 308 -0.21 -22.28 26.03
N GLY A 309 -0.87 -21.40 25.28
CA GLY A 309 -0.68 -21.30 23.84
C GLY A 309 0.71 -20.83 23.43
N LEU A 310 1.41 -20.13 24.30
CA LEU A 310 2.79 -19.65 24.10
C LEU A 310 3.87 -20.60 24.64
N ASP A 311 3.52 -21.55 25.50
CA ASP A 311 4.50 -22.49 26.13
C ASP A 311 5.40 -23.24 25.14
N PRO A 312 4.93 -23.64 23.94
CA PRO A 312 5.79 -24.30 22.96
C PRO A 312 6.96 -23.44 22.44
N TYR A 313 6.84 -22.09 22.51
CA TYR A 313 7.78 -21.17 21.88
C TYR A 313 8.95 -20.84 22.81
N THR A 314 9.66 -21.86 23.29
CA THR A 314 10.92 -21.69 23.99
C THR A 314 11.99 -21.10 23.06
N PRO A 315 13.03 -20.42 23.57
CA PRO A 315 14.10 -19.88 22.73
C PRO A 315 14.70 -20.90 21.76
N ALA A 316 14.91 -22.15 22.20
CA ALA A 316 15.42 -23.22 21.35
C ALA A 316 14.46 -23.62 20.23
N GLU A 317 13.14 -23.69 20.51
CA GLU A 317 12.14 -23.99 19.47
C GLU A 317 12.01 -22.82 18.48
N VAL A 318 12.07 -21.58 18.97
CA VAL A 318 12.06 -20.39 18.10
C VAL A 318 13.30 -20.37 17.19
N GLU A 319 14.47 -20.70 17.70
CA GLU A 319 15.69 -20.87 16.90
C GLU A 319 15.50 -21.93 15.81
N ARG A 320 14.98 -23.08 16.16
CA ARG A 320 14.68 -24.17 15.20
C ARG A 320 13.75 -23.71 14.08
N LEU A 321 12.66 -23.01 14.42
CA LEU A 321 11.66 -22.53 13.47
C LEU A 321 12.14 -21.36 12.62
N SER A 322 12.74 -20.37 13.28
CA SER A 322 13.10 -19.09 12.64
C SER A 322 14.53 -19.04 12.12
N GLY A 323 15.42 -19.89 12.59
CA GLY A 323 16.85 -19.81 12.33
C GLY A 323 17.58 -18.70 13.11
N VAL A 324 16.88 -17.88 13.88
CA VAL A 324 17.47 -16.82 14.70
C VAL A 324 17.98 -17.43 16.02
N PRO A 325 19.25 -17.23 16.41
CA PRO A 325 19.82 -17.82 17.62
C PRO A 325 19.00 -17.48 18.87
N ALA A 326 18.83 -18.47 19.77
CA ALA A 326 18.06 -18.35 21.01
C ALA A 326 18.47 -17.12 21.86
N ALA A 327 19.77 -16.86 21.97
CA ALA A 327 20.29 -15.70 22.72
C ALA A 327 19.81 -14.34 22.13
N LYS A 328 19.56 -14.28 20.81
CA LYS A 328 19.03 -13.08 20.16
C LYS A 328 17.53 -12.90 20.43
N ILE A 329 16.79 -13.99 20.52
CA ILE A 329 15.37 -13.96 20.91
C ILE A 329 15.25 -13.49 22.37
N GLU A 330 16.14 -13.97 23.25
CA GLU A 330 16.21 -13.53 24.64
C GLU A 330 16.52 -12.04 24.74
N ALA A 331 17.48 -11.54 23.97
CA ALA A 331 17.81 -10.12 23.92
C ALA A 331 16.67 -9.24 23.41
N LEU A 332 15.89 -9.71 22.43
CA LEU A 332 14.67 -9.00 21.98
C LEU A 332 13.62 -8.95 23.09
N ALA A 333 13.44 -10.03 23.83
CA ALA A 333 12.50 -10.06 24.96
C ALA A 333 12.95 -9.13 26.09
N ASP A 334 14.26 -9.03 26.35
CA ASP A 334 14.80 -8.07 27.33
C ASP A 334 14.54 -6.61 26.92
N LEU A 335 14.68 -6.28 25.61
CA LEU A 335 14.34 -4.96 25.11
C LEU A 335 12.86 -4.63 25.29
N PHE A 336 11.96 -5.53 24.94
CA PHE A 336 10.54 -5.33 25.14
C PHE A 336 10.12 -5.36 26.62
N GLY A 337 10.91 -5.99 27.49
CA GLY A 337 10.69 -5.99 28.94
C GLY A 337 11.15 -4.72 29.64
N ASP A 338 11.95 -3.89 28.98
CA ASP A 338 12.47 -2.61 29.52
C ASP A 338 11.50 -1.46 29.19
N ARG A 339 10.71 -1.07 30.18
CA ARG A 339 9.69 -0.02 30.03
C ARG A 339 10.23 1.40 29.99
N ASP A 340 11.50 1.61 30.30
CA ASP A 340 12.14 2.92 30.19
C ASP A 340 12.45 3.25 28.72
N LEU A 341 12.64 2.22 27.88
CA LEU A 341 12.77 2.38 26.44
C LEU A 341 11.46 2.76 25.78
N ARG A 342 11.59 3.38 24.62
CA ARG A 342 10.49 3.61 23.67
C ARG A 342 10.78 2.83 22.41
N ILE A 343 9.89 1.92 22.06
CA ILE A 343 10.09 0.97 20.97
C ILE A 343 9.09 1.22 19.85
N THR A 344 9.60 1.50 18.66
CA THR A 344 8.80 1.55 17.43
C THR A 344 9.11 0.37 16.54
N SER A 345 8.11 -0.45 16.27
CA SER A 345 8.20 -1.52 15.26
C SER A 345 7.68 -1.03 13.91
N LEU A 346 8.45 -1.26 12.86
CA LEU A 346 8.10 -0.91 11.48
C LEU A 346 8.05 -2.16 10.61
N TRP A 347 6.97 -2.36 9.91
CA TRP A 347 6.88 -3.44 8.92
C TRP A 347 6.21 -3.00 7.62
N CYS A 348 6.34 -3.82 6.60
CA CYS A 348 5.71 -3.63 5.31
C CYS A 348 5.35 -4.99 4.70
N MET A 349 5.68 -5.21 3.44
CA MET A 349 5.25 -6.40 2.69
C MET A 349 5.94 -7.69 3.11
N GLY A 350 7.10 -7.66 3.74
CA GLY A 350 7.75 -8.86 4.27
C GLY A 350 6.87 -9.61 5.26
N MET A 351 6.20 -8.89 6.17
CA MET A 351 5.20 -9.43 7.08
C MET A 351 3.83 -9.65 6.46
N ASN A 352 3.40 -8.76 5.55
CA ASN A 352 2.02 -8.76 5.10
C ASN A 352 1.74 -9.78 4.00
N GLN A 353 2.70 -9.99 3.07
CA GLN A 353 2.51 -10.80 1.87
C GLN A 353 2.93 -12.25 2.11
N HIS A 354 2.31 -12.92 3.07
CA HIS A 354 2.44 -14.37 3.26
C HIS A 354 1.19 -15.00 3.90
N THR A 355 1.12 -16.32 3.90
CA THR A 355 -0.06 -17.10 4.31
C THR A 355 -0.42 -16.97 5.79
N GLN A 356 0.46 -16.45 6.64
CA GLN A 356 0.19 -16.06 8.02
C GLN A 356 0.27 -14.55 8.25
N GLY A 357 0.10 -13.75 7.21
CA GLY A 357 0.25 -12.28 7.30
C GLY A 357 -0.63 -11.65 8.36
N THR A 358 -1.90 -12.03 8.46
CA THR A 358 -2.81 -11.55 9.53
C THR A 358 -2.32 -11.99 10.92
N ALA A 359 -1.92 -13.25 11.05
CA ALA A 359 -1.48 -13.79 12.33
C ALA A 359 -0.23 -13.05 12.85
N VAL A 360 0.80 -12.90 12.04
CA VAL A 360 2.03 -12.22 12.47
C VAL A 360 1.77 -10.74 12.81
N ASN A 361 0.87 -10.05 12.08
CA ASN A 361 0.46 -8.69 12.45
C ASN A 361 -0.14 -8.66 13.86
N THR A 362 -1.09 -9.57 14.18
CA THR A 362 -1.69 -9.62 15.52
C THR A 362 -0.67 -9.96 16.62
N MET A 363 0.33 -10.80 16.32
CA MET A 363 1.36 -11.15 17.30
C MET A 363 2.34 -10.00 17.56
N VAL A 364 2.75 -9.24 16.55
CA VAL A 364 3.61 -8.06 16.76
C VAL A 364 2.86 -6.97 17.52
N HIS A 365 1.59 -6.72 17.21
CA HIS A 365 0.74 -5.86 18.06
C HIS A 365 0.64 -6.41 19.49
N GLY A 366 0.48 -7.71 19.64
CA GLY A 366 0.42 -8.39 20.93
C GLY A 366 1.68 -8.21 21.77
N VAL A 367 2.88 -8.26 21.16
CA VAL A 367 4.15 -8.01 21.86
C VAL A 367 4.18 -6.58 22.42
N HIS A 368 3.78 -5.58 21.64
CA HIS A 368 3.69 -4.19 22.11
C HIS A 368 2.67 -4.00 23.24
N LEU A 369 1.51 -4.65 23.14
CA LEU A 369 0.48 -4.58 24.17
C LEU A 369 0.90 -5.30 25.46
N LEU A 370 1.53 -6.49 25.35
CA LEU A 370 2.04 -7.22 26.51
C LEU A 370 3.11 -6.44 27.26
N SER A 371 3.99 -5.79 26.55
CA SER A 371 5.10 -5.05 27.13
C SER A 371 4.72 -3.62 27.60
N GLY A 372 3.51 -3.14 27.28
CA GLY A 372 3.09 -1.78 27.57
C GLY A 372 3.72 -0.71 26.69
N HIS A 373 4.41 -1.09 25.58
CA HIS A 373 4.96 -0.17 24.59
C HIS A 373 3.87 0.30 23.62
N PHE A 374 2.86 1.00 24.17
CA PHE A 374 1.70 1.48 23.45
C PHE A 374 1.16 2.78 24.06
N GLY A 375 0.72 3.71 23.21
CA GLY A 375 0.03 4.93 23.65
C GLY A 375 0.94 6.00 24.26
N ARG A 376 2.25 5.83 24.23
CA ARG A 376 3.24 6.88 24.54
C ARG A 376 3.92 7.35 23.25
N PRO A 377 4.28 8.63 23.11
CA PRO A 377 5.06 9.10 21.98
C PRO A 377 6.40 8.39 21.87
N GLY A 378 6.66 7.70 20.75
CA GLY A 378 7.83 6.87 20.50
C GLY A 378 7.58 5.37 20.64
N ASP A 379 6.39 4.96 21.13
CA ASP A 379 5.98 3.57 21.25
C ASP A 379 4.88 3.25 20.25
N ALA A 380 5.21 2.68 19.09
CA ALA A 380 4.22 2.40 18.08
C ALA A 380 4.52 1.18 17.23
N PRO A 381 3.59 0.20 17.16
CA PRO A 381 3.57 -0.79 16.09
C PRO A 381 2.98 -0.14 14.83
N THR A 382 3.78 0.03 13.77
CA THR A 382 3.42 0.80 12.58
C THR A 382 3.62 0.02 11.28
N SER A 383 2.54 -0.19 10.54
CA SER A 383 2.60 -0.73 9.19
C SER A 383 2.77 0.38 8.15
N LEU A 384 3.83 0.30 7.34
CA LEU A 384 4.17 1.30 6.33
C LEU A 384 3.56 0.94 4.98
N THR A 385 2.67 1.78 4.47
CA THR A 385 1.95 1.53 3.22
C THR A 385 2.79 1.85 2.01
N GLY A 386 2.77 0.97 1.01
CA GLY A 386 3.52 1.12 -0.23
C GLY A 386 2.87 2.01 -1.29
N GLN A 387 1.56 2.22 -1.25
CA GLN A 387 0.80 3.03 -2.20
C GLN A 387 0.41 4.37 -1.57
N PRO A 388 0.27 5.46 -2.36
CA PRO A 388 0.13 6.82 -1.81
C PRO A 388 -1.19 7.04 -1.08
N SER A 389 -2.26 6.37 -1.49
CA SER A 389 -3.62 6.56 -0.96
C SER A 389 -4.33 5.25 -0.59
N ALA A 390 -3.63 4.12 -0.43
CA ALA A 390 -4.30 2.90 0.01
C ALA A 390 -4.98 3.07 1.38
N CYS A 391 -4.44 3.93 2.22
CA CYS A 391 -5.08 4.30 3.48
C CYS A 391 -6.33 5.16 3.27
N GLY A 392 -6.31 6.11 2.32
CA GLY A 392 -7.47 6.94 1.97
C GLY A 392 -8.58 6.13 1.29
N THR A 393 -8.24 5.38 0.26
CA THR A 393 -9.26 4.70 -0.57
C THR A 393 -9.70 3.35 0.00
N VAL A 394 -8.80 2.55 0.56
CA VAL A 394 -9.14 1.20 1.04
C VAL A 394 -9.51 1.21 2.51
N ARG A 395 -8.68 1.78 3.38
CA ARG A 395 -8.95 1.89 4.82
C ARG A 395 -10.16 2.76 5.11
N GLU A 396 -10.19 3.97 4.54
CA GLU A 396 -11.15 5.00 4.89
C GLU A 396 -12.43 4.89 4.05
N VAL A 397 -12.32 4.89 2.72
CA VAL A 397 -13.46 4.74 1.81
C VAL A 397 -13.98 3.30 1.78
N GLY A 398 -13.13 2.31 2.00
CA GLY A 398 -13.55 0.91 2.09
C GLY A 398 -13.77 0.25 0.74
N THR A 399 -12.93 0.50 -0.27
CA THR A 399 -13.07 -0.05 -1.63
C THR A 399 -12.82 -1.56 -1.73
N LEU A 400 -13.15 -2.33 -0.71
CA LEU A 400 -13.07 -3.78 -0.65
C LEU A 400 -14.44 -4.43 -0.86
N ALA A 401 -14.47 -5.64 -1.40
CA ALA A 401 -15.69 -6.37 -1.72
C ALA A 401 -16.67 -6.50 -0.53
N HIS A 402 -16.16 -6.62 0.69
CA HIS A 402 -16.95 -6.76 1.92
C HIS A 402 -17.21 -5.46 2.68
N ALA A 403 -16.53 -4.36 2.31
CA ALA A 403 -16.55 -3.12 3.08
C ALA A 403 -17.54 -2.08 2.52
N LEU A 404 -17.81 -1.08 3.34
CA LEU A 404 -18.59 0.12 3.05
C LEU A 404 -17.86 1.34 3.64
N PRO A 405 -18.13 2.56 3.20
CA PRO A 405 -17.42 3.76 3.64
C PRO A 405 -17.37 3.93 5.15
N GLY A 406 -16.20 4.41 5.64
CA GLY A 406 -15.97 4.71 7.06
C GLY A 406 -15.76 3.48 7.95
N GLY A 407 -15.36 2.32 7.39
CA GLY A 407 -15.12 1.09 8.15
C GLY A 407 -16.38 0.27 8.45
N ARG A 408 -17.42 0.46 7.67
CA ARG A 408 -18.64 -0.36 7.69
C ARG A 408 -18.46 -1.63 6.84
N VAL A 409 -19.37 -2.61 6.99
CA VAL A 409 -19.33 -3.87 6.25
C VAL A 409 -20.71 -4.22 5.68
N VAL A 410 -20.73 -4.81 4.50
CA VAL A 410 -21.98 -5.16 3.79
C VAL A 410 -22.80 -6.23 4.54
N ALA A 411 -22.18 -7.11 5.29
CA ALA A 411 -22.88 -8.16 6.06
C ALA A 411 -23.73 -7.61 7.22
N ASN A 412 -23.46 -6.40 7.71
CA ASN A 412 -24.19 -5.77 8.81
C ASN A 412 -25.37 -4.95 8.27
N ALA A 413 -26.60 -5.31 8.63
CA ALA A 413 -27.81 -4.63 8.16
C ALA A 413 -27.83 -3.14 8.51
N LYS A 414 -27.50 -2.77 9.77
CA LYS A 414 -27.46 -1.37 10.18
C LYS A 414 -26.43 -0.55 9.40
N HIS A 415 -25.31 -1.17 9.04
CA HIS A 415 -24.30 -0.49 8.22
C HIS A 415 -24.80 -0.22 6.80
N ARG A 416 -25.53 -1.17 6.21
CA ARG A 416 -26.16 -0.95 4.89
C ARG A 416 -27.21 0.15 4.94
N GLU A 417 -28.11 0.07 5.93
CA GLU A 417 -29.16 1.09 6.13
C GLU A 417 -28.58 2.49 6.27
N GLN A 418 -27.52 2.66 7.07
CA GLN A 418 -26.82 3.94 7.21
C GLN A 418 -26.22 4.42 5.89
N CYS A 419 -25.65 3.52 5.09
CA CYS A 419 -25.07 3.91 3.82
C CYS A 419 -26.17 4.23 2.78
N GLU A 420 -27.26 3.49 2.79
CA GLU A 420 -28.42 3.75 1.91
C GLU A 420 -29.05 5.12 2.22
N ASP A 421 -29.16 5.47 3.51
CA ASP A 421 -29.62 6.82 3.93
C ASP A 421 -28.68 7.93 3.46
N LEU A 422 -27.36 7.75 3.67
CA LEU A 422 -26.38 8.77 3.33
C LEU A 422 -26.19 8.97 1.82
N TRP A 423 -26.35 7.92 1.05
CA TRP A 423 -26.33 7.96 -0.42
C TRP A 423 -27.70 8.29 -1.03
N ASN A 424 -28.73 8.41 -0.20
CA ASN A 424 -30.12 8.58 -0.62
C ASN A 424 -30.56 7.52 -1.66
N VAL A 425 -30.23 6.24 -1.42
CA VAL A 425 -30.66 5.15 -2.33
C VAL A 425 -31.75 4.31 -1.66
N PRO A 426 -32.62 3.64 -2.47
CA PRO A 426 -33.68 2.80 -1.96
C PRO A 426 -33.19 1.73 -0.97
N ARG A 427 -34.00 1.44 0.04
CA ARG A 427 -33.70 0.37 1.01
C ARG A 427 -33.53 -1.00 0.34
N GLY A 428 -32.49 -1.74 0.76
CA GLY A 428 -32.14 -3.03 0.17
C GLY A 428 -31.33 -2.94 -1.12
N ARG A 429 -30.91 -1.75 -1.54
CA ARG A 429 -30.07 -1.54 -2.70
C ARG A 429 -28.69 -2.20 -2.52
N ILE A 430 -28.09 -2.07 -1.32
CA ILE A 430 -26.77 -2.63 -1.04
C ILE A 430 -26.89 -4.13 -0.77
N ASN A 431 -26.23 -4.94 -1.61
CA ASN A 431 -26.22 -6.40 -1.45
C ASN A 431 -25.58 -6.81 -0.10
N PRO A 432 -26.23 -7.69 0.69
CA PRO A 432 -25.69 -8.16 1.96
C PRO A 432 -24.52 -9.15 1.82
N LYS A 433 -24.34 -9.77 0.65
CA LYS A 433 -23.27 -10.75 0.41
C LYS A 433 -22.03 -10.03 -0.11
N PRO A 434 -20.83 -10.30 0.44
CA PRO A 434 -19.59 -9.79 -0.14
C PRO A 434 -19.42 -10.23 -1.59
N GLY A 435 -18.80 -9.39 -2.40
CA GLY A 435 -18.30 -9.76 -3.72
C GLY A 435 -17.01 -10.58 -3.63
N TYR A 436 -16.40 -10.88 -4.76
CA TYR A 436 -15.14 -11.60 -4.83
C TYR A 436 -13.97 -10.71 -4.42
N HIS A 437 -13.05 -11.27 -3.61
CA HIS A 437 -11.74 -10.64 -3.43
C HIS A 437 -10.90 -10.76 -4.71
N THR A 438 -9.88 -9.93 -4.85
CA THR A 438 -9.08 -9.78 -6.07
C THR A 438 -8.72 -11.12 -6.75
N VAL A 439 -8.07 -12.04 -6.03
CA VAL A 439 -7.63 -13.32 -6.65
C VAL A 439 -8.83 -14.09 -7.19
N LYS A 440 -9.90 -14.20 -6.40
CA LYS A 440 -11.12 -14.89 -6.83
C LYS A 440 -11.84 -14.20 -7.99
N MET A 441 -11.85 -12.88 -8.01
CA MET A 441 -12.42 -12.09 -9.10
C MET A 441 -11.71 -12.41 -10.43
N TRP A 442 -10.37 -12.46 -10.43
CA TRP A 442 -9.58 -12.81 -11.60
C TRP A 442 -9.70 -14.27 -11.99
N GLU A 443 -9.78 -15.22 -11.03
CA GLU A 443 -10.12 -16.61 -11.33
C GLU A 443 -11.47 -16.72 -12.06
N GLN A 444 -12.49 -16.03 -11.59
CA GLN A 444 -13.83 -16.05 -12.19
C GLN A 444 -13.85 -15.38 -13.57
N PHE A 445 -13.06 -14.35 -13.76
CA PHE A 445 -12.91 -13.69 -15.06
C PHE A 445 -12.17 -14.58 -16.08
N CYS A 446 -11.09 -15.21 -15.68
CA CYS A 446 -10.31 -16.09 -16.57
C CYS A 446 -10.97 -17.48 -16.76
N LYS A 447 -11.98 -17.82 -15.99
CA LYS A 447 -12.71 -19.07 -16.11
C LYS A 447 -13.80 -18.95 -17.16
N PRO A 448 -13.90 -19.89 -18.14
CA PRO A 448 -14.99 -19.91 -19.12
C PRO A 448 -16.37 -19.94 -18.46
N SER A 449 -17.36 -19.29 -19.08
CA SER A 449 -18.72 -19.20 -18.54
C SER A 449 -19.41 -20.56 -18.46
N ASP A 450 -19.19 -21.44 -19.43
CA ASP A 450 -19.70 -22.82 -19.45
C ASP A 450 -19.13 -23.67 -18.31
N LYS A 451 -17.98 -23.25 -17.73
CA LYS A 451 -17.37 -23.85 -16.55
C LYS A 451 -17.70 -23.12 -15.25
N GLY A 452 -18.64 -22.16 -15.30
CA GLY A 452 -19.12 -21.40 -14.16
C GLY A 452 -18.27 -20.19 -13.78
N GLY A 453 -17.56 -19.59 -14.75
CA GLY A 453 -16.96 -18.26 -14.60
C GLY A 453 -18.03 -17.19 -14.72
N ASP A 454 -18.32 -16.45 -13.66
CA ASP A 454 -19.46 -15.54 -13.54
C ASP A 454 -19.08 -14.05 -13.56
N ILE A 455 -17.80 -13.71 -13.73
CA ILE A 455 -17.33 -12.37 -14.04
C ILE A 455 -17.09 -12.29 -15.54
N HIS A 456 -17.83 -11.41 -16.22
CA HIS A 456 -17.78 -11.27 -17.68
C HIS A 456 -17.12 -9.97 -18.14
N THR A 457 -17.15 -8.94 -17.30
CA THR A 457 -16.47 -7.68 -17.57
C THR A 457 -15.70 -7.23 -16.34
N ILE A 458 -14.43 -6.88 -16.52
CA ILE A 458 -13.64 -6.20 -15.49
C ILE A 458 -13.23 -4.82 -16.00
N TRP A 459 -13.52 -3.80 -15.22
CA TRP A 459 -12.98 -2.46 -15.41
C TRP A 459 -11.83 -2.24 -14.44
N VAL A 460 -10.61 -2.24 -14.96
CA VAL A 460 -9.37 -1.97 -14.23
C VAL A 460 -9.11 -0.47 -14.24
N GLN A 461 -8.88 0.14 -13.08
CA GLN A 461 -8.48 1.54 -12.99
C GLN A 461 -7.18 1.73 -12.22
N VAL A 462 -6.22 2.44 -12.82
CA VAL A 462 -4.98 2.94 -12.21
C VAL A 462 -4.13 1.83 -11.59
N THR A 463 -4.12 0.64 -12.19
CA THR A 463 -3.33 -0.51 -11.72
C THR A 463 -3.01 -1.48 -12.86
N ASN A 464 -1.99 -2.35 -12.65
CA ASN A 464 -1.43 -3.22 -13.69
C ASN A 464 -1.47 -4.71 -13.26
N PRO A 465 -2.66 -5.36 -13.26
CA PRO A 465 -2.81 -6.77 -12.86
C PRO A 465 -2.04 -7.73 -13.76
N GLY A 466 -1.86 -7.44 -15.04
CA GLY A 466 -1.06 -8.26 -15.97
C GLY A 466 0.40 -8.45 -15.53
N GLN A 467 0.88 -7.59 -14.62
CA GLN A 467 2.20 -7.73 -14.00
C GLN A 467 2.11 -8.05 -12.50
N SER A 468 1.08 -7.59 -11.80
CA SER A 468 1.04 -7.63 -10.34
C SER A 468 0.30 -8.82 -9.74
N LEU A 469 -0.53 -9.56 -10.48
CA LEU A 469 -1.19 -10.77 -9.97
C LEU A 469 -0.17 -11.89 -9.73
N PRO A 470 -0.33 -12.68 -8.64
CA PRO A 470 0.51 -13.85 -8.41
C PRO A 470 0.16 -14.96 -9.40
N ASN A 471 1.06 -15.91 -9.61
CA ASN A 471 0.86 -17.00 -10.56
C ASN A 471 0.22 -16.50 -11.87
N LYS A 472 0.86 -15.50 -12.48
CA LYS A 472 0.33 -14.82 -13.67
C LYS A 472 -0.21 -15.79 -14.73
N PRO A 473 0.45 -16.91 -15.06
CA PRO A 473 -0.06 -17.84 -16.06
C PRO A 473 -1.46 -18.40 -15.75
N ALA A 474 -1.82 -18.51 -14.49
CA ALA A 474 -3.15 -19.01 -14.08
C ALA A 474 -4.20 -17.91 -13.90
N LEU A 475 -3.78 -16.74 -13.39
CA LEU A 475 -4.71 -15.66 -12.98
C LEU A 475 -4.82 -14.53 -14.00
N PHE A 476 -3.91 -14.44 -14.96
CA PHE A 476 -3.98 -13.45 -16.01
C PHE A 476 -3.57 -14.09 -17.34
N ASP A 477 -4.44 -14.93 -17.85
CA ASP A 477 -4.34 -15.49 -19.20
C ASP A 477 -5.62 -15.14 -19.98
N PRO A 478 -5.64 -13.99 -20.65
CA PRO A 478 -6.83 -13.55 -21.40
C PRO A 478 -7.17 -14.49 -22.56
N SER A 479 -6.22 -15.29 -23.06
CA SER A 479 -6.47 -16.21 -24.17
C SER A 479 -7.46 -17.32 -23.84
N ARG A 480 -7.71 -17.56 -22.55
CA ARG A 480 -8.61 -18.64 -22.09
C ARG A 480 -10.10 -18.30 -22.15
N ALA A 481 -10.45 -17.01 -22.30
CA ALA A 481 -11.86 -16.59 -22.25
C ALA A 481 -12.20 -15.40 -23.16
N LEU A 482 -11.34 -15.05 -24.13
CA LEU A 482 -11.45 -13.82 -24.94
C LEU A 482 -12.74 -13.69 -25.73
N ASP A 483 -13.40 -14.78 -26.10
CA ASP A 483 -14.65 -14.72 -26.88
C ASP A 483 -15.87 -14.30 -26.04
N GLU A 484 -15.80 -14.41 -24.72
CA GLU A 484 -16.93 -14.19 -23.80
C GLU A 484 -16.70 -13.07 -22.79
N LYS A 485 -15.44 -12.67 -22.56
CA LYS A 485 -15.05 -11.73 -21.51
C LYS A 485 -14.61 -10.40 -22.09
N PHE A 486 -14.72 -9.34 -21.31
CA PHE A 486 -14.39 -7.99 -21.77
C PHE A 486 -13.53 -7.26 -20.74
N LEU A 487 -12.33 -6.84 -21.13
CA LEU A 487 -11.39 -6.16 -20.26
C LEU A 487 -11.31 -4.67 -20.61
N ILE A 488 -11.70 -3.82 -19.66
CA ILE A 488 -11.60 -2.36 -19.75
C ILE A 488 -10.43 -1.92 -18.86
N VAL A 489 -9.55 -1.07 -19.38
CA VAL A 489 -8.39 -0.58 -18.62
C VAL A 489 -8.31 0.94 -18.73
N SER A 490 -8.42 1.63 -17.59
CA SER A 490 -8.09 3.05 -17.47
C SER A 490 -6.70 3.19 -16.89
N ASP A 491 -5.78 3.73 -17.66
CA ASP A 491 -4.38 3.94 -17.23
C ASP A 491 -3.76 5.16 -17.90
N VAL A 492 -2.61 5.56 -17.41
CA VAL A 492 -1.84 6.72 -17.90
C VAL A 492 -0.85 6.35 -18.99
N TYR A 493 -0.41 5.08 -19.01
CA TYR A 493 0.59 4.52 -19.93
C TYR A 493 0.18 3.13 -20.41
N PRO A 494 0.69 2.67 -21.56
CA PRO A 494 0.63 1.26 -21.91
C PRO A 494 1.31 0.39 -20.85
N THR A 495 0.70 -0.75 -20.53
CA THR A 495 1.16 -1.70 -19.51
C THR A 495 0.92 -3.14 -19.99
N ALA A 496 1.48 -4.10 -19.26
CA ALA A 496 1.19 -5.52 -19.51
C ALA A 496 -0.33 -5.85 -19.43
N THR A 497 -1.14 -4.98 -18.79
CA THR A 497 -2.59 -5.13 -18.75
C THR A 497 -3.26 -4.55 -19.98
N THR A 498 -2.83 -3.38 -20.47
CA THR A 498 -3.44 -2.71 -21.62
C THR A 498 -3.21 -3.48 -22.93
N VAL A 499 -2.13 -4.27 -23.01
CA VAL A 499 -1.85 -5.11 -24.18
C VAL A 499 -3.00 -6.08 -24.45
N ASP A 500 -3.63 -6.59 -23.39
CA ASP A 500 -4.71 -7.59 -23.47
C ASP A 500 -6.10 -6.95 -23.35
N ALA A 501 -6.21 -5.63 -23.18
CA ALA A 501 -7.49 -4.93 -23.00
C ALA A 501 -8.30 -4.89 -24.30
N ASP A 502 -9.63 -4.96 -24.16
CA ASP A 502 -10.58 -4.70 -25.24
C ASP A 502 -10.86 -3.21 -25.40
N LEU A 503 -10.90 -2.46 -24.28
CA LEU A 503 -11.08 -1.02 -24.26
C LEU A 503 -10.03 -0.40 -23.35
N VAL A 504 -9.28 0.58 -23.87
CA VAL A 504 -8.30 1.36 -23.11
C VAL A 504 -8.78 2.80 -23.01
N LEU A 505 -8.83 3.32 -21.78
CA LEU A 505 -9.28 4.69 -21.48
C LEU A 505 -8.09 5.50 -20.92
N PRO A 506 -7.76 6.64 -21.52
CA PRO A 506 -6.64 7.46 -21.07
C PRO A 506 -7.01 8.22 -19.80
N SER A 507 -6.18 8.07 -18.75
CA SER A 507 -6.39 8.71 -17.45
C SER A 507 -5.50 9.94 -17.24
N ALA A 508 -6.07 10.97 -16.58
CA ALA A 508 -5.31 12.08 -16.00
C ALA A 508 -4.57 11.62 -14.73
N MET A 509 -3.39 12.17 -14.50
CA MET A 509 -2.50 11.71 -13.44
C MET A 509 -2.09 12.84 -12.50
N TRP A 510 -2.16 12.60 -11.18
CA TRP A 510 -1.60 13.45 -10.14
C TRP A 510 -2.00 14.92 -10.32
N VAL A 511 -1.06 15.85 -10.56
CA VAL A 511 -1.33 17.31 -10.70
C VAL A 511 -2.04 17.70 -11.99
N GLU A 512 -2.35 16.76 -12.87
CA GLU A 512 -3.26 16.94 -14.02
C GLU A 512 -4.74 16.95 -13.59
N LYS A 513 -5.04 16.64 -12.33
CA LYS A 513 -6.38 16.62 -11.73
C LYS A 513 -6.35 17.08 -10.27
N ASN A 514 -7.51 17.40 -9.71
CA ASN A 514 -7.67 17.56 -8.27
C ASN A 514 -7.47 16.23 -7.53
N GLY A 515 -7.17 16.29 -6.24
CA GLY A 515 -7.10 15.05 -5.50
C GLY A 515 -6.90 15.18 -4.00
N VAL A 516 -7.27 14.09 -3.32
CA VAL A 516 -7.07 13.91 -1.89
C VAL A 516 -6.52 12.52 -1.65
N PHE A 517 -5.37 12.40 -0.97
CA PHE A 517 -4.78 11.14 -0.55
C PHE A 517 -4.86 10.95 0.97
N GLY A 518 -4.86 9.71 1.43
CA GLY A 518 -4.65 9.35 2.83
C GLY A 518 -3.36 8.54 2.98
N ASN A 519 -2.40 9.03 3.76
CA ASN A 519 -1.10 8.38 3.97
C ASN A 519 -1.12 7.34 5.11
N SER A 520 0.02 6.69 5.38
CA SER A 520 0.13 5.60 6.36
C SER A 520 -0.17 6.03 7.80
N GLU A 521 0.03 7.29 8.15
CA GLU A 521 -0.20 7.83 9.52
C GLU A 521 -1.59 8.46 9.72
N ARG A 522 -2.59 8.11 8.89
CA ARG A 522 -3.94 8.70 8.92
C ARG A 522 -4.01 10.17 8.49
N ARG A 523 -2.98 10.67 7.80
CA ARG A 523 -2.95 12.06 7.31
C ARG A 523 -3.64 12.14 5.97
N THR A 524 -4.73 12.91 5.92
CA THR A 524 -5.40 13.31 4.68
C THR A 524 -4.67 14.50 4.07
N GLN A 525 -4.33 14.42 2.79
CA GLN A 525 -3.53 15.42 2.05
C GLN A 525 -4.19 15.74 0.72
N GLN A 526 -4.23 17.00 0.34
CA GLN A 526 -4.98 17.52 -0.79
C GLN A 526 -4.11 18.36 -1.72
N TRP A 527 -4.48 18.35 -3.00
CA TRP A 527 -3.96 19.28 -4.01
C TRP A 527 -5.05 19.65 -5.02
N PHE A 528 -4.84 20.77 -5.71
CA PHE A 528 -5.63 21.18 -6.85
C PHE A 528 -4.89 20.89 -8.16
N LYS A 529 -5.62 20.78 -9.28
CA LYS A 529 -5.07 20.67 -10.62
C LYS A 529 -4.11 21.81 -10.90
N MET A 530 -2.97 21.52 -11.53
CA MET A 530 -1.90 22.49 -11.80
C MET A 530 -1.57 22.60 -13.29
N VAL A 531 -1.74 21.49 -14.04
CA VAL A 531 -1.48 21.41 -15.47
C VAL A 531 -2.59 20.62 -16.16
N ASP A 532 -2.75 20.80 -17.46
CA ASP A 532 -3.74 20.05 -18.22
C ASP A 532 -3.26 18.62 -18.50
N PRO A 533 -4.18 17.64 -18.49
CA PRO A 533 -3.88 16.30 -18.95
C PRO A 533 -3.60 16.28 -20.46
N PRO A 534 -2.78 15.35 -20.97
CA PRO A 534 -2.43 15.28 -22.38
C PRO A 534 -3.59 14.76 -23.23
N GLY A 535 -3.81 15.42 -24.38
CA GLY A 535 -4.81 15.02 -25.35
C GLY A 535 -6.22 14.96 -24.76
N GLU A 536 -6.88 13.81 -24.88
CA GLU A 536 -8.23 13.56 -24.37
C GLU A 536 -8.24 12.81 -23.04
N ALA A 537 -7.11 12.71 -22.32
CA ALA A 537 -7.07 12.02 -21.02
C ALA A 537 -8.03 12.68 -20.02
N ARG A 538 -8.77 11.84 -19.27
CA ARG A 538 -9.83 12.25 -18.34
C ARG A 538 -9.55 11.75 -16.93
N ASP A 539 -10.11 12.46 -15.95
CA ASP A 539 -10.13 12.02 -14.56
C ASP A 539 -10.87 10.69 -14.39
N ASP A 540 -10.35 9.78 -13.56
CA ASP A 540 -10.98 8.47 -13.34
C ASP A 540 -12.35 8.60 -12.67
N CYS A 541 -12.54 9.61 -11.80
CA CYS A 541 -13.84 9.94 -11.22
C CYS A 541 -14.84 10.37 -12.30
N TRP A 542 -14.42 11.26 -13.20
CA TRP A 542 -15.24 11.66 -14.34
C TRP A 542 -15.65 10.47 -15.19
N GLN A 543 -14.75 9.54 -15.48
CA GLN A 543 -15.05 8.34 -16.26
C GLN A 543 -16.19 7.52 -15.63
N ILE A 544 -16.16 7.33 -14.30
CA ILE A 544 -17.20 6.63 -13.55
C ILE A 544 -18.53 7.37 -13.65
N ILE A 545 -18.52 8.68 -13.41
CA ILE A 545 -19.73 9.52 -13.39
C ILE A 545 -20.37 9.59 -14.80
N ALA A 546 -19.53 9.71 -15.85
CA ALA A 546 -20.01 9.74 -17.23
C ALA A 546 -20.69 8.43 -17.64
N VAL A 547 -20.13 7.28 -17.24
CA VAL A 547 -20.77 5.97 -17.45
C VAL A 547 -22.07 5.87 -16.65
N ALA A 548 -22.08 6.29 -15.39
CA ALA A 548 -23.30 6.32 -14.57
C ALA A 548 -24.38 7.22 -15.19
N ARG A 549 -23.99 8.39 -15.71
CA ARG A 549 -24.91 9.31 -16.41
C ARG A 549 -25.49 8.66 -17.66
N ARG A 550 -24.66 8.01 -18.45
CA ARG A 550 -25.14 7.31 -19.65
C ARG A 550 -26.15 6.21 -19.32
N LEU A 551 -25.91 5.44 -18.26
CA LEU A 551 -26.86 4.45 -17.76
C LEU A 551 -28.18 5.09 -17.31
N PHE A 552 -28.11 6.22 -16.59
CA PHE A 552 -29.29 6.99 -16.20
C PHE A 552 -30.11 7.47 -17.41
N ASP A 553 -29.47 8.01 -18.46
CA ASP A 553 -30.08 8.47 -19.69
C ASP A 553 -30.71 7.32 -20.50
N LEU A 554 -30.14 6.11 -20.39
CA LEU A 554 -30.69 4.88 -20.94
C LEU A 554 -31.85 4.32 -20.12
N GLY A 555 -32.24 4.98 -19.03
CA GLY A 555 -33.42 4.62 -18.22
C GLY A 555 -33.12 3.63 -17.09
N GLU A 556 -31.85 3.30 -16.82
CA GLU A 556 -31.49 2.34 -15.77
C GLU A 556 -31.88 2.84 -14.37
N ALA A 557 -32.81 2.13 -13.73
CA ALA A 557 -33.29 2.47 -12.38
C ALA A 557 -32.17 2.38 -11.31
N SER A 558 -31.13 1.60 -11.58
CA SER A 558 -29.94 1.47 -10.72
C SER A 558 -29.18 2.79 -10.57
N MET A 559 -29.25 3.69 -11.53
CA MET A 559 -28.58 5.00 -11.49
C MET A 559 -29.49 6.12 -10.97
N ARG A 560 -30.60 5.77 -10.28
CA ARG A 560 -31.48 6.71 -9.61
C ARG A 560 -31.36 6.61 -8.10
N ASP A 561 -31.40 7.77 -7.44
CA ASP A 561 -31.56 7.86 -6.00
C ASP A 561 -33.02 7.56 -5.57
N ALA A 562 -33.32 7.64 -4.27
CA ALA A 562 -34.66 7.36 -3.76
C ALA A 562 -35.73 8.38 -4.22
N ASP A 563 -35.31 9.58 -4.61
CA ASP A 563 -36.17 10.65 -5.10
C ASP A 563 -36.34 10.62 -6.64
N GLY A 564 -35.64 9.69 -7.32
CA GLY A 564 -35.65 9.53 -8.77
C GLY A 564 -34.63 10.38 -9.53
N ASN A 565 -33.80 11.16 -8.82
CA ASN A 565 -32.73 11.93 -9.43
C ASN A 565 -31.55 11.05 -9.85
N PHE A 566 -30.64 11.62 -10.63
CA PHE A 566 -29.39 10.96 -10.96
C PHE A 566 -28.57 10.64 -9.69
N LEU A 567 -28.04 9.43 -9.59
CA LEU A 567 -27.33 8.92 -8.41
C LEU A 567 -26.20 9.86 -7.91
N PHE A 568 -25.51 10.55 -8.82
CA PHE A 568 -24.51 11.55 -8.54
C PHE A 568 -25.06 12.98 -8.64
N HIS A 569 -26.35 13.16 -8.36
CA HIS A 569 -26.95 14.48 -8.37
C HIS A 569 -26.22 15.46 -7.45
N MET A 570 -25.84 16.60 -8.00
CA MET A 570 -25.33 17.75 -7.27
C MET A 570 -26.18 18.96 -7.67
N ALA A 571 -26.74 19.64 -6.67
CA ALA A 571 -27.54 20.85 -6.89
C ALA A 571 -26.66 22.10 -6.72
N GLY A 572 -26.78 23.04 -7.64
CA GLY A 572 -26.23 24.38 -7.48
C GLY A 572 -26.96 25.19 -6.40
N ALA A 573 -26.47 26.36 -6.08
CA ALA A 573 -27.08 27.26 -5.12
C ALA A 573 -28.50 27.70 -5.51
N ASP A 574 -28.85 27.62 -6.80
CA ASP A 574 -30.15 27.91 -7.35
C ASP A 574 -31.09 26.67 -7.41
N GLY A 575 -30.65 25.55 -6.88
CA GLY A 575 -31.38 24.28 -6.86
C GLY A 575 -31.38 23.52 -8.19
N ARG A 576 -30.71 24.00 -9.22
CA ARG A 576 -30.59 23.31 -10.49
C ARG A 576 -29.53 22.22 -10.42
N GLU A 577 -29.71 21.16 -11.21
CA GLU A 577 -28.70 20.10 -11.35
C GLU A 577 -27.43 20.68 -11.99
N VAL A 578 -26.28 20.41 -11.34
CA VAL A 578 -24.96 20.74 -11.90
C VAL A 578 -24.53 19.60 -12.82
N PRO A 579 -24.16 19.87 -14.08
CA PRO A 579 -23.80 18.84 -15.05
C PRO A 579 -22.37 18.32 -14.80
N ILE A 580 -22.17 17.58 -13.72
CA ILE A 580 -20.86 17.08 -13.24
C ILE A 580 -20.21 16.07 -14.20
N TRP A 581 -20.92 15.65 -15.22
CA TRP A 581 -20.43 14.78 -16.32
C TRP A 581 -19.96 15.60 -17.54
N ASP A 582 -20.19 16.91 -17.56
CA ASP A 582 -19.84 17.76 -18.69
C ASP A 582 -18.35 18.11 -18.67
N TRP A 583 -17.59 17.60 -19.61
CA TRP A 583 -16.22 17.96 -19.85
C TRP A 583 -16.16 19.03 -20.96
N PRO A 584 -15.43 20.10 -20.83
CA PRO A 584 -14.30 20.39 -19.91
C PRO A 584 -14.66 21.12 -18.62
N HIS A 585 -15.94 21.41 -18.33
CA HIS A 585 -16.33 22.21 -17.16
C HIS A 585 -16.24 21.45 -15.83
N TYR A 586 -15.84 20.18 -15.87
CA TYR A 586 -15.75 19.30 -14.71
C TYR A 586 -14.94 19.89 -13.55
N TYR A 587 -13.81 20.54 -13.82
CA TYR A 587 -12.99 21.14 -12.77
C TYR A 587 -13.52 22.50 -12.29
N ASP A 588 -14.28 23.20 -13.10
CA ASP A 588 -14.87 24.50 -12.75
C ASP A 588 -15.94 24.36 -11.65
N ILE A 589 -16.64 23.21 -11.64
CA ILE A 589 -17.70 22.89 -10.68
C ILE A 589 -17.21 22.11 -9.45
N ASN A 590 -15.92 21.81 -9.37
CA ASN A 590 -15.25 21.15 -8.25
C ASN A 590 -15.98 19.90 -7.73
N VAL A 591 -16.20 18.93 -8.60
CA VAL A 591 -16.88 17.67 -8.27
C VAL A 591 -16.22 16.92 -7.10
N ASP A 592 -14.89 16.96 -7.03
CA ASP A 592 -14.13 16.33 -5.95
C ASP A 592 -14.52 16.87 -4.56
N GLU A 593 -14.79 18.18 -4.44
CA GLU A 593 -15.29 18.78 -3.19
C GLU A 593 -16.65 18.20 -2.80
N GLY A 594 -17.59 18.13 -3.74
CA GLY A 594 -18.92 17.58 -3.48
C GLY A 594 -18.87 16.13 -3.00
N LEU A 595 -18.09 15.28 -3.66
CA LEU A 595 -17.92 13.88 -3.30
C LEU A 595 -17.17 13.74 -1.97
N PHE A 596 -16.17 14.58 -1.71
CA PHE A 596 -15.44 14.56 -0.45
C PHE A 596 -16.33 14.99 0.72
N GLU A 597 -17.13 16.04 0.57
CA GLU A 597 -18.07 16.50 1.59
C GLU A 597 -19.19 15.47 1.84
N GLU A 598 -19.66 14.77 0.81
CA GLU A 598 -20.56 13.63 0.98
C GLU A 598 -19.88 12.51 1.79
N TYR A 599 -18.64 12.15 1.44
CA TYR A 599 -17.85 11.15 2.15
C TYR A 599 -17.61 11.53 3.61
N ARG A 600 -17.37 12.81 3.93
CA ARG A 600 -17.21 13.29 5.31
C ARG A 600 -18.42 12.95 6.21
N LYS A 601 -19.64 12.89 5.67
CA LYS A 601 -20.83 12.48 6.44
C LYS A 601 -20.69 11.04 6.97
N PHE A 602 -20.07 10.15 6.17
CA PHE A 602 -19.80 8.77 6.58
C PHE A 602 -18.74 8.67 7.66
N THR A 603 -17.70 9.51 7.61
CA THR A 603 -16.57 9.45 8.55
C THR A 603 -16.95 9.91 9.95
N ARG A 604 -17.75 10.94 10.10
CA ARG A 604 -18.22 11.47 11.39
C ARG A 604 -18.94 10.43 12.25
N LEU A 605 -19.73 9.56 11.63
CA LEU A 605 -20.46 8.51 12.33
C LEU A 605 -19.55 7.35 12.80
N LYS A 606 -18.25 7.42 12.57
CA LYS A 606 -17.26 6.39 12.88
C LYS A 606 -16.01 6.94 13.57
N HIS A 607 -16.12 8.12 14.20
CA HIS A 607 -15.03 8.74 14.95
C HIS A 607 -13.78 9.00 14.09
N LYS A 608 -13.99 9.31 12.80
CA LYS A 608 -12.94 9.59 11.81
C LYS A 608 -13.14 10.99 11.21
N ASP A 609 -13.47 11.97 12.02
CA ASP A 609 -13.82 13.31 11.55
C ASP A 609 -12.73 13.91 10.67
N LEU A 610 -13.15 14.38 9.50
CA LEU A 610 -12.34 15.08 8.55
C LEU A 610 -12.66 16.58 8.56
N ALA A 611 -11.65 17.41 8.32
CA ALA A 611 -11.84 18.84 8.05
C ALA A 611 -12.55 19.04 6.69
N PRO A 612 -13.14 20.22 6.44
CA PRO A 612 -13.71 20.57 5.14
C PRO A 612 -12.66 20.48 4.02
N TYR A 613 -13.14 20.24 2.81
CA TYR A 613 -12.31 20.32 1.59
C TYR A 613 -11.64 21.70 1.50
N GLY A 614 -10.40 21.74 1.04
CA GLY A 614 -9.61 22.98 0.98
C GLY A 614 -8.75 23.27 2.21
N GLU A 615 -9.12 22.80 3.40
CA GLU A 615 -8.32 22.99 4.61
C GLU A 615 -6.99 22.21 4.57
N TYR A 616 -6.97 21.09 3.89
CA TYR A 616 -5.80 20.21 3.82
C TYR A 616 -4.63 20.79 3.01
N VAL A 617 -4.90 21.61 1.99
CA VAL A 617 -3.85 22.31 1.24
C VAL A 617 -3.17 23.34 2.13
N LYS A 618 -3.96 24.08 2.92
CA LYS A 618 -3.45 25.09 3.87
C LYS A 618 -2.57 24.45 4.94
N ALA A 619 -3.07 23.36 5.51
CA ALA A 619 -2.40 22.63 6.60
C ALA A 619 -1.29 21.69 6.13
N ARG A 620 -1.11 21.43 4.82
CA ARG A 620 -0.23 20.37 4.27
C ARG A 620 -0.64 18.97 4.73
N GLY A 621 -1.92 18.78 4.95
CA GLY A 621 -2.51 17.56 5.46
C GLY A 621 -2.73 17.58 6.97
N LEU A 622 -3.75 16.85 7.41
CA LEU A 622 -4.15 16.69 8.82
C LEU A 622 -4.43 15.22 9.10
N ARG A 623 -4.00 14.76 10.27
CA ARG A 623 -4.29 13.43 10.80
C ARG A 623 -5.67 13.40 11.45
N TRP A 624 -6.55 12.56 10.92
CA TRP A 624 -7.89 12.41 11.52
C TRP A 624 -7.85 11.53 12.80
N PRO A 625 -8.87 11.65 13.69
CA PRO A 625 -9.92 12.65 13.68
C PRO A 625 -9.39 14.06 13.91
N VAL A 626 -10.05 15.04 13.31
CA VAL A 626 -9.73 16.45 13.53
C VAL A 626 -10.78 17.12 14.39
N VAL A 627 -10.37 18.09 15.19
CA VAL A 627 -11.25 18.86 16.07
C VAL A 627 -11.15 20.32 15.72
N GLN A 628 -12.30 20.95 15.41
CA GLN A 628 -12.33 22.39 15.19
C GLN A 628 -12.09 23.12 16.51
N GLN A 629 -11.18 24.08 16.49
CA GLN A 629 -10.85 24.90 17.64
C GLN A 629 -11.76 26.15 17.70
N PRO A 630 -11.88 26.82 18.85
CA PRO A 630 -12.69 28.03 18.97
C PRO A 630 -12.26 29.19 18.05
N ASP A 631 -11.00 29.22 17.62
CA ASP A 631 -10.46 30.19 16.67
C ASP A 631 -10.71 29.83 15.20
N GLY A 632 -11.44 28.75 14.96
CA GLY A 632 -11.75 28.24 13.62
C GLY A 632 -10.67 27.33 13.01
N SER A 633 -9.50 27.19 13.63
CA SER A 633 -8.43 26.28 13.17
C SER A 633 -8.79 24.82 13.44
N TRP A 634 -8.02 23.91 12.83
CA TRP A 634 -8.22 22.47 12.98
C TRP A 634 -7.04 21.83 13.70
N ARG A 635 -7.32 21.16 14.83
CA ARG A 635 -6.36 20.34 15.56
C ARG A 635 -6.45 18.89 15.06
N GLU A 636 -5.32 18.31 14.65
CA GLU A 636 -5.19 16.89 14.29
C GLU A 636 -5.02 16.00 15.53
N THR A 637 -5.32 14.72 15.41
CA THR A 637 -5.05 13.70 16.42
C THR A 637 -3.82 12.89 16.01
N ARG A 638 -2.79 12.88 16.85
CA ARG A 638 -1.53 12.17 16.64
C ARG A 638 -1.58 10.74 17.15
N PHE A 639 -2.12 10.57 18.35
CA PHE A 639 -2.14 9.30 19.07
C PHE A 639 -3.58 8.84 19.29
N ARG A 640 -3.95 7.79 18.54
CA ARG A 640 -5.27 7.18 18.69
C ARG A 640 -5.34 6.36 19.96
N PHE A 641 -6.54 6.26 20.53
CA PHE A 641 -6.85 5.52 21.74
C PHE A 641 -6.21 6.09 23.02
N ALA A 642 -5.40 7.14 22.93
CA ALA A 642 -4.72 7.77 24.06
C ALA A 642 -5.49 8.99 24.59
N GLY A 643 -5.84 8.99 25.88
CA GLY A 643 -6.71 10.00 26.50
C GLY A 643 -6.15 11.41 26.54
N PHE A 644 -4.85 11.58 26.32
CA PHE A 644 -4.22 12.90 26.25
C PHE A 644 -4.37 13.58 24.88
N ASP A 645 -4.77 12.86 23.81
CA ASP A 645 -4.80 13.40 22.46
C ASP A 645 -6.07 13.02 21.66
N ASP A 646 -6.58 11.79 21.81
CA ASP A 646 -7.75 11.30 21.08
C ASP A 646 -9.06 11.83 21.71
N PRO A 647 -9.87 12.61 20.95
CA PRO A 647 -11.10 13.23 21.48
C PRO A 647 -12.19 12.21 21.83
N TYR A 648 -12.09 10.98 21.37
CA TYR A 648 -13.10 9.93 21.55
C TYR A 648 -12.81 9.00 22.71
N VAL A 649 -11.63 9.08 23.30
CA VAL A 649 -11.29 8.31 24.51
C VAL A 649 -12.17 8.76 25.67
N LYS A 650 -12.73 7.82 26.40
CA LYS A 650 -13.55 8.07 27.57
C LYS A 650 -12.82 8.99 28.56
N LYS A 651 -13.51 10.06 28.99
CA LYS A 651 -12.94 11.04 29.93
C LYS A 651 -12.36 10.36 31.16
N GLY A 652 -11.11 10.62 31.46
CA GLY A 652 -10.40 10.07 32.62
C GLY A 652 -9.70 8.73 32.34
N SER A 653 -9.90 8.10 31.18
CA SER A 653 -9.14 6.92 30.78
C SER A 653 -7.79 7.33 30.17
N LYS A 654 -6.73 6.58 30.49
CA LYS A 654 -5.42 6.74 29.84
C LYS A 654 -5.44 6.16 28.43
N ILE A 655 -6.00 4.96 28.28
CA ILE A 655 -6.18 4.25 27.03
C ILE A 655 -7.61 3.72 26.96
N ASP A 656 -8.22 3.76 25.75
CA ASP A 656 -9.55 3.22 25.52
C ASP A 656 -9.66 2.73 24.05
N PHE A 657 -9.79 1.44 23.87
CA PHE A 657 -10.00 0.83 22.55
C PHE A 657 -11.51 0.79 22.21
N TYR A 658 -12.10 1.96 22.12
CA TYR A 658 -13.55 2.14 21.95
C TYR A 658 -14.14 1.56 20.65
N HIS A 659 -13.30 1.06 19.73
CA HIS A 659 -13.70 0.26 18.58
C HIS A 659 -13.62 -1.25 18.82
N SER A 660 -13.21 -1.67 20.02
CA SER A 660 -13.03 -3.09 20.34
C SER A 660 -14.25 -3.93 19.96
N THR A 661 -13.99 -5.09 19.35
CA THR A 661 -15.04 -6.02 18.93
C THR A 661 -15.79 -6.66 20.10
N SER A 662 -15.22 -6.66 21.30
CA SER A 662 -15.86 -7.11 22.54
C SER A 662 -16.76 -6.03 23.17
N GLY A 663 -16.63 -4.75 22.75
CA GLY A 663 -17.41 -3.64 23.29
C GLY A 663 -17.02 -3.21 24.71
N ASP A 664 -15.92 -3.72 25.24
CA ASP A 664 -15.42 -3.45 26.60
C ASP A 664 -14.24 -2.45 26.64
N GLY A 665 -13.87 -1.87 25.50
CA GLY A 665 -12.77 -0.91 25.39
C GLY A 665 -11.37 -1.55 25.48
N ARG A 666 -11.25 -2.87 25.27
CA ARG A 666 -10.00 -3.62 25.38
C ARG A 666 -9.50 -4.10 24.02
N ALA A 667 -8.19 -4.03 23.80
CA ALA A 667 -7.52 -4.63 22.67
C ALA A 667 -7.50 -6.17 22.79
N GLN A 668 -7.46 -6.85 21.65
CA GLN A 668 -7.48 -8.33 21.62
C GLN A 668 -6.06 -8.89 21.46
N LEU A 669 -5.59 -9.65 22.42
CA LEU A 669 -4.38 -10.45 22.35
C LEU A 669 -4.72 -11.85 21.83
N TRP A 670 -4.10 -12.24 20.72
CA TRP A 670 -4.40 -13.48 20.03
C TRP A 670 -3.37 -14.57 20.35
N SER A 671 -3.84 -15.76 20.69
CA SER A 671 -3.02 -16.97 20.70
C SER A 671 -3.11 -17.63 19.33
N ARG A 672 -2.04 -17.54 18.54
CA ARG A 672 -1.97 -18.09 17.17
C ARG A 672 -0.71 -18.90 16.96
N PRO A 673 -0.84 -20.16 16.53
CA PRO A 673 0.32 -21.01 16.31
C PRO A 673 1.07 -20.65 15.01
N TYR A 674 2.36 -20.95 15.01
CA TYR A 674 3.13 -21.00 13.78
C TYR A 674 2.61 -22.13 12.89
N VAL A 675 2.43 -21.84 11.61
CA VAL A 675 2.14 -22.81 10.56
C VAL A 675 3.21 -22.69 9.51
N ALA A 676 3.76 -23.82 9.07
CA ALA A 676 4.79 -23.83 8.03
C ALA A 676 4.27 -23.27 6.70
N PRO A 677 5.15 -22.68 5.86
CA PRO A 677 4.79 -22.27 4.51
C PRO A 677 4.17 -23.42 3.70
N PRO A 678 3.16 -23.11 2.84
CA PRO A 678 2.50 -24.14 2.04
C PRO A 678 3.40 -24.79 1.00
N GLU A 679 4.45 -24.10 0.57
CA GLU A 679 5.51 -24.61 -0.30
C GLU A 679 6.85 -24.35 0.37
N GLN A 680 7.70 -25.35 0.41
CA GLN A 680 9.05 -25.29 0.98
C GLN A 680 10.05 -25.84 -0.04
N PRO A 681 11.32 -25.44 0.05
CA PRO A 681 12.40 -26.05 -0.74
C PRO A 681 12.47 -27.57 -0.56
N ASP A 682 12.79 -28.25 -1.62
CA ASP A 682 13.02 -29.70 -1.68
C ASP A 682 14.20 -30.04 -2.59
N ALA A 683 14.43 -31.29 -2.87
CA ALA A 683 15.54 -31.75 -3.70
C ALA A 683 15.48 -31.23 -5.15
N GLU A 684 14.29 -30.96 -5.68
CA GLU A 684 14.12 -30.44 -7.06
C GLU A 684 14.20 -28.93 -7.11
N TYR A 685 13.69 -28.23 -6.10
CA TYR A 685 13.67 -26.77 -5.98
C TYR A 685 14.28 -26.36 -4.63
N PRO A 686 15.63 -26.37 -4.53
CA PRO A 686 16.32 -26.30 -3.24
C PRO A 686 16.42 -24.92 -2.62
N LEU A 687 15.98 -23.85 -3.33
CA LEU A 687 16.14 -22.48 -2.90
C LEU A 687 14.78 -21.83 -2.57
N TRP A 688 14.79 -20.89 -1.63
CA TRP A 688 13.69 -19.98 -1.42
C TRP A 688 13.76 -18.79 -2.37
N LEU A 689 12.71 -18.52 -3.12
CA LEU A 689 12.54 -17.28 -3.87
C LEU A 689 11.78 -16.25 -3.03
N CYS A 690 12.37 -15.08 -2.85
CA CYS A 690 11.72 -13.89 -2.31
C CYS A 690 11.63 -12.80 -3.39
N THR A 691 10.53 -12.06 -3.43
CA THR A 691 10.39 -10.90 -4.32
C THR A 691 10.32 -9.59 -3.54
N GLY A 692 10.68 -8.48 -4.17
CA GLY A 692 10.63 -7.17 -3.54
C GLY A 692 10.80 -6.00 -4.49
N ARG A 693 11.18 -4.85 -3.93
CA ARG A 693 11.39 -3.59 -4.65
C ARG A 693 12.85 -3.19 -4.68
N VAL A 694 13.14 -2.21 -5.51
CA VAL A 694 14.41 -1.47 -5.55
C VAL A 694 14.13 0.02 -5.34
N LEU A 695 15.16 0.77 -4.95
CA LEU A 695 15.05 2.20 -4.64
C LEU A 695 14.53 3.02 -5.83
N GLU A 696 14.98 2.70 -7.03
CA GLU A 696 14.75 3.48 -8.25
C GLU A 696 13.32 3.32 -8.77
N HIS A 697 12.74 2.14 -8.58
CA HIS A 697 11.43 1.85 -9.15
C HIS A 697 10.34 1.75 -8.09
N TRP A 698 9.14 2.12 -8.51
CA TRP A 698 7.95 2.07 -7.70
C TRP A 698 6.91 1.11 -8.29
N HIS A 699 6.51 0.10 -7.51
CA HIS A 699 5.61 -0.98 -7.92
C HIS A 699 6.06 -1.66 -9.23
N THR A 700 5.17 -1.71 -10.23
CA THR A 700 5.40 -2.32 -11.55
C THR A 700 6.28 -1.48 -12.48
N GLY A 701 6.88 -0.41 -11.99
CA GLY A 701 7.75 0.42 -12.80
C GLY A 701 7.05 1.31 -13.82
N THR A 702 5.75 1.18 -14.05
CA THR A 702 4.99 1.86 -15.12
C THR A 702 5.39 3.34 -15.32
N MET A 703 5.50 4.11 -14.25
CA MET A 703 5.92 5.51 -14.32
C MET A 703 7.43 5.67 -14.22
N THR A 704 8.07 4.96 -13.29
CA THR A 704 9.48 5.17 -12.99
C THR A 704 10.40 4.65 -14.09
N SER A 705 10.01 3.67 -14.88
CA SER A 705 10.74 3.25 -16.08
C SER A 705 10.74 4.31 -17.19
N ARG A 706 9.74 5.19 -17.20
CA ARG A 706 9.65 6.33 -18.12
C ARG A 706 10.41 7.58 -17.63
N MET A 707 10.88 7.52 -16.39
CA MET A 707 11.78 8.54 -15.84
C MET A 707 13.23 8.19 -16.16
N ARG A 708 13.78 8.77 -17.21
CA ARG A 708 15.11 8.45 -17.75
C ARG A 708 16.22 8.31 -16.70
N PRO A 709 16.35 9.21 -15.68
CA PRO A 709 17.39 9.06 -14.66
C PRO A 709 17.24 7.78 -13.84
N LEU A 710 16.03 7.40 -13.46
CA LEU A 710 15.74 6.22 -12.65
C LEU A 710 15.91 4.93 -13.46
N HIS A 711 15.40 4.90 -14.68
CA HIS A 711 15.56 3.76 -15.58
C HIS A 711 17.04 3.49 -15.92
N ARG A 712 17.84 4.54 -16.12
CA ARG A 712 19.29 4.37 -16.36
C ARG A 712 20.03 3.81 -15.14
N ALA A 713 19.57 4.15 -13.93
CA ALA A 713 20.17 3.66 -12.69
C ALA A 713 19.82 2.17 -12.43
N MET A 714 18.64 1.74 -12.87
CA MET A 714 18.17 0.35 -12.74
C MET A 714 17.35 -0.03 -13.99
N PRO A 715 18.01 -0.47 -15.08
CA PRO A 715 17.33 -0.67 -16.35
C PRO A 715 16.52 -1.98 -16.43
N SER A 716 16.89 -3.00 -15.66
CA SER A 716 16.24 -4.32 -15.71
C SER A 716 16.23 -5.03 -14.37
N ALA A 717 15.33 -5.99 -14.21
CA ALA A 717 15.34 -6.90 -13.07
C ALA A 717 16.53 -7.87 -13.15
N TYR A 718 16.86 -8.44 -12.00
CA TYR A 718 17.98 -9.36 -11.80
C TYR A 718 17.60 -10.41 -10.74
N VAL A 719 18.40 -11.43 -10.58
CA VAL A 719 18.31 -12.32 -9.41
C VAL A 719 19.53 -12.13 -8.51
N GLU A 720 19.30 -11.75 -7.24
CA GLU A 720 20.36 -11.76 -6.22
C GLU A 720 20.57 -13.18 -5.73
N LEU A 721 21.84 -13.58 -5.69
CA LEU A 721 22.31 -14.88 -5.22
C LEU A 721 23.31 -14.69 -4.08
N ASN A 722 23.25 -15.57 -3.10
CA ASN A 722 24.32 -15.66 -2.11
C ASN A 722 25.63 -16.08 -2.81
N PRO A 723 26.81 -15.52 -2.45
CA PRO A 723 28.08 -15.86 -3.08
C PRO A 723 28.45 -17.35 -2.97
N ASP A 724 28.08 -18.02 -1.88
CA ASP A 724 28.39 -19.45 -1.70
C ASP A 724 27.47 -20.32 -2.57
N ASP A 725 26.19 -19.98 -2.67
CA ASP A 725 25.25 -20.66 -3.55
C ASP A 725 25.63 -20.46 -5.02
N ALA A 726 26.00 -19.25 -5.41
CA ALA A 726 26.45 -18.94 -6.78
C ALA A 726 27.71 -19.75 -7.15
N ARG A 727 28.68 -19.86 -6.21
CA ARG A 727 29.89 -20.66 -6.42
C ARG A 727 29.56 -22.15 -6.55
N ALA A 728 28.67 -22.67 -5.72
CA ALA A 728 28.24 -24.08 -5.79
C ALA A 728 27.52 -24.40 -7.12
N LEU A 729 26.80 -23.42 -7.69
CA LEU A 729 26.10 -23.55 -8.96
C LEU A 729 26.96 -23.20 -10.19
N GLY A 730 28.23 -22.76 -10.00
CA GLY A 730 29.10 -22.31 -11.08
C GLY A 730 28.63 -21.04 -11.79
N ILE A 731 27.96 -20.16 -11.07
CA ILE A 731 27.36 -18.91 -11.60
C ILE A 731 28.28 -17.73 -11.28
N HIS A 732 28.49 -16.85 -12.27
CA HIS A 732 29.29 -15.63 -12.13
C HIS A 732 28.40 -14.38 -12.12
N ASN A 733 28.90 -13.31 -11.51
CA ASN A 733 28.20 -12.02 -11.47
C ASN A 733 27.94 -11.49 -12.89
N GLY A 734 26.69 -11.09 -13.18
CA GLY A 734 26.27 -10.61 -14.48
C GLY A 734 25.94 -11.71 -15.53
N GLN A 735 26.16 -12.98 -15.19
CA GLN A 735 25.79 -14.10 -16.06
C GLN A 735 24.28 -14.28 -16.13
N ASP A 736 23.73 -14.51 -17.31
CA ASP A 736 22.33 -14.89 -17.45
C ASP A 736 22.06 -16.28 -16.88
N VAL A 737 21.05 -16.35 -16.02
CA VAL A 737 20.60 -17.57 -15.37
C VAL A 737 19.10 -17.77 -15.58
N ILE A 738 18.67 -19.02 -15.53
CA ILE A 738 17.26 -19.39 -15.53
C ILE A 738 16.85 -19.66 -14.08
N VAL A 739 15.90 -18.86 -13.58
CA VAL A 739 15.19 -19.12 -12.34
C VAL A 739 13.89 -19.83 -12.67
N GLU A 740 13.66 -20.99 -12.05
CA GLU A 740 12.51 -21.84 -12.31
C GLU A 740 11.78 -22.17 -11.00
N THR A 741 10.45 -22.16 -11.05
CA THR A 741 9.55 -22.65 -10.01
C THR A 741 8.56 -23.64 -10.63
N ARG A 742 7.68 -24.23 -9.84
CA ARG A 742 6.62 -25.12 -10.34
C ARG A 742 5.61 -24.44 -11.28
N ARG A 743 5.64 -23.11 -11.38
CA ARG A 743 4.67 -22.29 -12.14
C ARG A 743 5.24 -21.75 -13.45
N GLY A 744 6.55 -21.58 -13.52
CA GLY A 744 7.19 -21.04 -14.72
C GLY A 744 8.68 -20.83 -14.54
N ALA A 745 9.30 -20.27 -15.57
CA ALA A 745 10.71 -19.96 -15.61
C ALA A 745 10.95 -18.54 -16.15
N LEU A 746 12.06 -17.93 -15.72
CA LEU A 746 12.44 -16.58 -16.11
C LEU A 746 13.95 -16.48 -16.26
N THR A 747 14.42 -15.88 -17.35
CA THR A 747 15.85 -15.60 -17.55
C THR A 747 16.19 -14.21 -17.03
N LEU A 748 17.21 -14.15 -16.16
CA LEU A 748 17.65 -12.93 -15.47
C LEU A 748 19.18 -12.90 -15.37
N PRO A 749 19.81 -11.71 -15.39
CA PRO A 749 21.21 -11.59 -14.99
C PRO A 749 21.37 -11.89 -13.49
N ALA A 750 22.38 -12.68 -13.14
CA ALA A 750 22.74 -12.95 -11.75
C ALA A 750 23.45 -11.74 -11.14
N TRP A 751 23.05 -11.36 -9.93
CA TRP A 751 23.69 -10.30 -9.16
C TRP A 751 24.23 -10.87 -7.85
N ILE A 752 25.52 -11.09 -7.78
CA ILE A 752 26.21 -11.70 -6.62
C ILE A 752 26.83 -10.62 -5.75
N GLU A 753 27.31 -9.55 -6.36
CA GLU A 753 27.92 -8.40 -5.69
C GLU A 753 26.95 -7.21 -5.72
N GLY A 754 25.72 -7.42 -5.22
CA GLY A 754 24.63 -6.44 -5.26
C GLY A 754 24.58 -5.49 -4.09
N ARG A 755 23.46 -4.76 -3.99
CA ARG A 755 23.16 -3.85 -2.87
C ARG A 755 22.69 -4.58 -1.62
N GLY A 756 22.33 -5.83 -1.75
CA GLY A 756 21.88 -6.72 -0.71
C GLY A 756 22.64 -8.05 -0.81
N ALA A 757 22.37 -8.92 0.13
CA ALA A 757 22.87 -10.28 0.09
C ALA A 757 21.82 -11.21 0.71
N PRO A 758 21.19 -12.08 -0.09
CA PRO A 758 20.37 -13.15 0.46
C PRO A 758 21.20 -14.04 1.38
N GLU A 759 20.57 -14.58 2.41
CA GLU A 759 21.20 -15.65 3.20
C GLU A 759 21.34 -16.91 2.33
N PRO A 760 22.28 -17.83 2.63
CA PRO A 760 22.42 -19.08 1.90
C PRO A 760 21.09 -19.81 1.76
N GLY A 761 20.84 -20.37 0.57
CA GLY A 761 19.56 -21.02 0.26
C GLY A 761 18.43 -20.08 -0.11
N ASN A 762 18.64 -18.76 -0.18
CA ASN A 762 17.64 -17.77 -0.59
C ASN A 762 18.09 -17.01 -1.84
N ILE A 763 17.13 -16.66 -2.68
CA ILE A 763 17.30 -15.77 -3.84
C ILE A 763 16.28 -14.63 -3.78
N PHE A 764 16.60 -13.51 -4.43
CA PHE A 764 15.72 -12.35 -4.49
C PHE A 764 15.57 -11.82 -5.90
N ILE A 765 14.32 -11.49 -6.31
CA ILE A 765 14.01 -10.88 -7.60
C ILE A 765 13.17 -9.63 -7.40
N PRO A 766 13.57 -8.47 -7.94
CA PRO A 766 12.71 -7.28 -7.96
C PRO A 766 11.62 -7.42 -9.03
N PHE A 767 10.39 -6.96 -8.70
CA PHE A 767 9.21 -7.20 -9.55
C PHE A 767 8.80 -6.02 -10.45
N PHE A 768 9.67 -5.02 -10.63
CA PHE A 768 9.31 -3.80 -11.37
C PHE A 768 9.33 -3.95 -12.90
N ASP A 769 10.05 -4.93 -13.43
CA ASP A 769 10.36 -5.08 -14.84
C ASP A 769 9.20 -5.75 -15.59
N GLU A 770 8.65 -5.06 -16.58
CA GLU A 770 7.53 -5.58 -17.38
C GLU A 770 7.95 -6.60 -18.44
N GLU A 771 9.23 -6.64 -18.82
CA GLU A 771 9.79 -7.63 -19.73
C GLU A 771 10.17 -8.93 -18.99
N ARG A 772 10.43 -8.82 -17.68
CA ARG A 772 10.84 -9.92 -16.79
C ARG A 772 9.88 -10.05 -15.64
N LEU A 773 8.70 -10.60 -15.92
CA LEU A 773 7.57 -10.65 -14.98
C LEU A 773 7.82 -11.63 -13.83
N ALA A 774 8.36 -11.16 -12.72
CA ALA A 774 8.65 -11.99 -11.54
C ALA A 774 7.45 -12.83 -11.07
N ASN A 775 6.21 -12.36 -11.28
CA ASN A 775 5.00 -13.05 -10.86
C ASN A 775 4.58 -14.26 -11.71
N VAL A 776 5.33 -14.59 -12.75
CA VAL A 776 5.21 -15.93 -13.39
C VAL A 776 5.76 -17.04 -12.50
N LEU A 777 6.56 -16.66 -11.49
CA LEU A 777 7.22 -17.60 -10.57
C LEU A 777 6.49 -17.72 -9.23
N THR A 778 5.66 -16.73 -8.82
CA THR A 778 5.04 -16.67 -7.50
C THR A 778 3.80 -17.56 -7.41
N LEU A 779 3.47 -18.00 -6.19
CA LEU A 779 2.29 -18.83 -5.96
C LEU A 779 1.07 -18.00 -5.54
N GLU A 780 -0.14 -18.51 -5.80
CA GLU A 780 -1.41 -17.85 -5.46
C GLU A 780 -1.91 -18.16 -4.05
N ALA A 781 -1.19 -18.97 -3.26
CA ALA A 781 -1.56 -19.18 -1.86
C ALA A 781 -1.70 -17.85 -1.11
N HIS A 782 -2.69 -17.75 -0.26
CA HIS A 782 -3.04 -16.49 0.39
C HIS A 782 -3.37 -16.68 1.87
N ASP A 783 -3.28 -15.60 2.62
CA ASP A 783 -3.72 -15.54 4.02
C ASP A 783 -5.21 -15.91 4.14
N PRO A 784 -5.60 -16.79 5.07
CA PRO A 784 -6.98 -17.29 5.16
C PRO A 784 -7.99 -16.21 5.55
N PHE A 785 -7.56 -15.13 6.20
CA PHE A 785 -8.42 -14.04 6.64
C PHE A 785 -8.46 -12.89 5.63
N SER A 786 -7.30 -12.30 5.37
CA SER A 786 -7.16 -11.11 4.53
C SER A 786 -7.29 -11.40 3.04
N LYS A 787 -7.11 -12.65 2.62
CA LYS A 787 -7.01 -13.09 1.22
C LYS A 787 -5.84 -12.42 0.47
N GLN A 788 -4.84 -11.96 1.19
CA GLN A 788 -3.61 -11.40 0.64
C GLN A 788 -2.69 -12.52 0.16
N PRO A 789 -2.22 -12.52 -1.12
CA PRO A 789 -1.32 -13.54 -1.64
C PRO A 789 0.07 -13.52 -1.03
N ASP A 790 0.71 -14.68 -1.08
CA ASP A 790 2.09 -14.87 -0.68
C ASP A 790 3.05 -14.62 -1.83
N TYR A 791 3.71 -13.45 -1.79
CA TYR A 791 4.73 -13.07 -2.77
C TYR A 791 6.16 -13.25 -2.25
N LYS A 792 6.30 -13.64 -0.97
CA LYS A 792 7.59 -13.54 -0.27
C LYS A 792 8.30 -14.85 -0.17
N LYS A 793 7.67 -15.95 -0.55
CA LYS A 793 8.32 -17.26 -0.54
C LYS A 793 7.65 -18.27 -1.43
N CYS A 794 8.47 -18.95 -2.20
CA CYS A 794 8.16 -20.22 -2.87
C CYS A 794 9.46 -20.97 -3.14
N ALA A 795 9.37 -22.25 -3.46
CA ALA A 795 10.53 -23.05 -3.80
C ALA A 795 10.99 -22.76 -5.26
N ALA A 796 12.28 -22.64 -5.45
CA ALA A 796 12.88 -22.32 -6.74
C ALA A 796 14.19 -23.08 -6.97
N LYS A 797 14.61 -23.17 -8.22
CA LYS A 797 15.96 -23.58 -8.62
C LYS A 797 16.56 -22.56 -9.57
N VAL A 798 17.88 -22.48 -9.59
CA VAL A 798 18.63 -21.59 -10.47
C VAL A 798 19.67 -22.42 -11.21
N ARG A 799 19.83 -22.18 -12.51
CA ARG A 799 20.87 -22.78 -13.33
C ARG A 799 21.39 -21.78 -14.35
N PRO A 800 22.65 -21.91 -14.81
CA PRO A 800 23.14 -21.12 -15.92
C PRO A 800 22.22 -21.23 -17.14
N ALA A 801 21.99 -20.12 -17.85
CA ALA A 801 21.39 -20.15 -19.15
C ALA A 801 22.47 -20.76 -20.09
N THR A 802 22.26 -21.95 -20.63
CA THR A 802 23.15 -22.56 -21.62
C THR A 802 23.19 -21.69 -22.86
N GLY A 803 24.36 -21.31 -23.30
CA GLY A 803 24.69 -20.25 -24.24
C GLY A 803 23.70 -19.97 -25.36
N ALA A 804 23.36 -18.70 -25.53
CA ALA A 804 22.98 -18.17 -26.84
C ALA A 804 24.23 -17.73 -27.56
#